data_08dac44059438ac408c3c45f2d62ee57
#
_entry.id   08dac44059438ac408c3c45f2d62ee57
#
_cell.length_a   1.000
_cell.length_b   1.000
_cell.length_c   1.000
_cell.angle_alpha   90.00
_cell.angle_beta   90.00
_cell.angle_gamma   90.00
#
_symmetry.space_group_name_H-M   'P 1'
#
loop_
_entity.id
_entity.type
_entity.pdbx_description
1 polymer ?
#
loop_
_entity_poly.entity_id
_entity_poly.type
_entity_poly.pdbx_seq_one_letter_code
_entity_poly.pdbx_strand_id
1 'polypeptide(L)'
;MTLEENRCVVTGLGVICAVGNNVEETWNNALKSVSGIYKTTSVDTKNCYADLAAEVKCDTLDDIDAPEEKDRVSKLCIKAANEALADAGLSNFNDDQRVSVIIGSCVGGVISIEHYHQGAKEAADIPKMPIASIASQVAETCGAGGIVTNVANACAAGTISIALACDLIRAGKADVVVAGGADSFAAVPYSGFLSLHALDENGCSPFNHCNGITLGEGAGIVIVESYEHAKKRGAKTYCEVLGSGVTSDANHITAPREDALCLMEAMNRAVKNSGIAKSDIGYVNAHGTGTGKNDYAEMTAFKQFFGEENPTVSVSSTKVMTGHCLGAAGAIEAVFSIKALTTDTVLPTLHYSAEDSAALKEKAGSLDFVQNEPRKKPLQSVMSNNVAFGGTNASIVFSKQPGNVSAQPARDKKIAVTGLGIVSPLGNSKSAYIEALKAGKKPESASVKSTISLDDYKELGIKMAFYRKLDNLGQLQTVSGMRALQDSDFKVTEDNAKDIGIIVGTSEGGLGSTYDLEELIAREGNANGSAFKFPHTVYNAAGGYLSICSGIKGYGVTITTGPLSGLDSIGYSMNVIHDGQEQAMMATGTDENIPVITEFAQKLGVAASDVVTPFANAEGCVVGDGSVSILLEEDGYAKARGAKVYCYALGFGHGRKNVKFGKLSGSDEALDKAINDALADAGLKASDIDAVCGFANGFKKIDDIEKGALQRVFGDKLASMPLFEVKERTGEGRAGSATLAASEAAMLLSGELESDNAYFVANDGSVSSKQAAAAGLKNILIISFAAGGSYSAVVFGK
;
A
#
# COMPACT_ATOMS: atom_id res chain seq x y z
N MET A 1 14.47 22.27 -5.71
CA MET A 1 14.51 22.29 -4.24
C MET A 1 15.94 22.40 -3.74
N THR A 2 16.18 23.15 -2.66
CA THR A 2 17.48 23.20 -1.99
C THR A 2 17.74 21.87 -1.24
N LEU A 3 19.01 21.62 -0.87
CA LEU A 3 19.35 20.42 -0.06
C LEU A 3 18.61 20.39 1.30
N GLU A 4 18.24 21.54 1.85
CA GLU A 4 17.49 21.64 3.10
C GLU A 4 15.99 21.28 2.92
N GLU A 5 15.40 21.63 1.77
CA GLU A 5 13.98 21.32 1.47
C GLU A 5 13.68 19.82 1.35
N ASN A 6 14.68 19.00 1.06
CA ASN A 6 14.52 17.55 0.88
C ASN A 6 14.70 16.73 2.17
N ARG A 7 15.02 17.37 3.30
CA ARG A 7 15.24 16.67 4.57
C ARG A 7 13.90 16.37 5.23
N CYS A 8 13.77 15.14 5.73
CA CYS A 8 12.61 14.65 6.47
C CYS A 8 12.98 14.46 7.94
N VAL A 9 12.28 15.12 8.83
CA VAL A 9 12.51 15.04 10.28
C VAL A 9 11.31 14.44 11.00
N VAL A 10 11.56 13.70 12.09
CA VAL A 10 10.52 13.20 12.98
C VAL A 10 10.32 14.19 14.10
N THR A 11 9.11 14.70 14.27
CA THR A 11 8.76 15.71 15.28
C THR A 11 7.81 15.18 16.35
N GLY A 12 7.10 14.09 16.11
CA GLY A 12 6.19 13.48 17.07
C GLY A 12 6.18 11.96 16.98
N LEU A 13 5.97 11.32 18.14
CA LEU A 13 5.89 9.89 18.31
C LEU A 13 4.61 9.51 19.05
N GLY A 14 3.97 8.41 18.61
CA GLY A 14 2.85 7.80 19.31
C GLY A 14 2.91 6.29 19.19
N VAL A 15 2.56 5.58 20.23
CA VAL A 15 2.54 4.11 20.23
C VAL A 15 1.53 3.56 21.22
N ILE A 16 0.85 2.50 20.82
CA ILE A 16 0.05 1.66 21.70
C ILE A 16 0.31 0.21 21.32
N CYS A 17 0.70 -0.61 22.29
CA CYS A 17 0.97 -2.05 22.10
C CYS A 17 0.83 -2.80 23.42
N ALA A 18 1.05 -4.09 23.41
CA ALA A 18 0.87 -4.95 24.60
C ALA A 18 1.75 -4.56 25.82
N VAL A 19 2.83 -3.78 25.60
CA VAL A 19 3.74 -3.36 26.70
C VAL A 19 3.50 -1.92 27.14
N GLY A 20 2.58 -1.18 26.56
CA GLY A 20 2.22 0.16 26.99
C GLY A 20 1.22 0.87 26.10
N ASN A 21 0.51 1.84 26.68
CA ASN A 21 -0.56 2.60 26.04
C ASN A 21 -0.11 3.97 25.51
N ASN A 22 1.17 4.28 25.64
CA ASN A 22 1.81 5.50 25.13
C ASN A 22 3.34 5.28 25.02
N VAL A 23 4.05 6.23 24.40
CA VAL A 23 5.50 6.15 24.15
C VAL A 23 6.31 6.03 25.43
N GLU A 24 5.95 6.79 26.47
CA GLU A 24 6.73 6.78 27.73
C GLU A 24 6.57 5.46 28.48
N GLU A 25 5.35 4.96 28.63
CA GLU A 25 5.05 3.69 29.27
C GLU A 25 5.71 2.53 28.51
N THR A 26 5.53 2.49 27.18
CA THR A 26 6.09 1.46 26.30
C THR A 26 7.62 1.42 26.40
N TRP A 27 8.28 2.57 26.33
CA TRP A 27 9.73 2.66 26.44
C TRP A 27 10.24 2.23 27.81
N ASN A 28 9.60 2.71 28.89
CA ASN A 28 9.99 2.36 30.26
C ASN A 28 9.81 0.87 30.58
N ASN A 29 8.76 0.25 30.03
CA ASN A 29 8.55 -1.19 30.19
C ASN A 29 9.54 -2.00 29.35
N ALA A 30 9.88 -1.55 28.13
CA ALA A 30 10.91 -2.18 27.31
C ALA A 30 12.29 -2.12 27.96
N LEU A 31 12.65 -0.99 28.62
CA LEU A 31 13.89 -0.86 29.41
C LEU A 31 13.94 -1.80 30.64
N LYS A 32 12.78 -2.25 31.10
CA LYS A 32 12.70 -3.25 32.21
C LYS A 32 12.57 -4.67 31.66
N SER A 33 12.69 -4.85 30.35
CA SER A 33 12.54 -6.16 29.68
C SER A 33 11.19 -6.82 29.96
N VAL A 34 10.11 -6.01 30.06
CA VAL A 34 8.74 -6.52 30.24
C VAL A 34 8.25 -7.11 28.93
N SER A 35 7.71 -8.33 28.99
CA SER A 35 6.99 -8.95 27.86
C SER A 35 5.49 -8.73 28.02
N GLY A 36 4.83 -8.37 26.91
CA GLY A 36 3.38 -8.24 26.80
C GLY A 36 2.69 -9.51 26.29
N ILE A 37 3.41 -10.64 26.23
CA ILE A 37 2.90 -11.91 25.72
C ILE A 37 2.23 -12.69 26.86
N TYR A 38 0.94 -12.98 26.70
CA TYR A 38 0.13 -13.70 27.67
C TYR A 38 -0.84 -14.65 26.97
N LYS A 39 -1.47 -15.52 27.75
CA LYS A 39 -2.57 -16.33 27.25
C LYS A 39 -3.69 -15.45 26.72
N THR A 40 -4.06 -15.64 25.46
CA THR A 40 -5.12 -14.83 24.82
C THR A 40 -6.51 -15.14 25.38
N THR A 41 -7.33 -14.10 25.43
CA THR A 41 -8.74 -14.18 25.81
C THR A 41 -9.69 -13.66 24.71
N SER A 42 -9.14 -13.07 23.65
CA SER A 42 -9.94 -12.45 22.56
C SER A 42 -10.36 -13.44 21.49
N VAL A 43 -9.68 -14.59 21.38
CA VAL A 43 -10.02 -15.64 20.42
C VAL A 43 -10.20 -16.98 21.12
N ASP A 44 -11.06 -17.84 20.60
CA ASP A 44 -11.22 -19.21 21.11
C ASP A 44 -10.01 -20.07 20.73
N THR A 45 -9.25 -20.50 21.74
CA THR A 45 -8.05 -21.34 21.56
C THR A 45 -8.33 -22.83 21.81
N LYS A 46 -9.58 -23.23 21.91
CA LYS A 46 -9.95 -24.62 22.11
C LYS A 46 -9.41 -25.50 20.98
N ASN A 47 -8.73 -26.57 21.37
CA ASN A 47 -8.04 -27.52 20.47
C ASN A 47 -6.88 -26.90 19.66
N CYS A 48 -6.44 -25.68 19.95
CA CYS A 48 -5.27 -25.07 19.34
C CYS A 48 -4.00 -25.47 20.10
N TYR A 49 -2.88 -25.59 19.39
CA TYR A 49 -1.58 -25.96 20.02
C TYR A 49 -0.87 -24.75 20.65
N ALA A 50 -1.19 -23.53 20.24
CA ALA A 50 -0.63 -22.29 20.79
C ALA A 50 -1.76 -21.37 21.24
N ASP A 51 -1.63 -20.76 22.42
CA ASP A 51 -2.66 -19.92 23.02
C ASP A 51 -2.12 -18.58 23.56
N LEU A 52 -0.93 -18.19 23.13
CA LEU A 52 -0.28 -16.94 23.52
C LEU A 52 -0.48 -15.85 22.47
N ALA A 53 -0.70 -14.61 22.95
CA ALA A 53 -0.75 -13.40 22.14
C ALA A 53 -0.29 -12.17 22.96
N ALA A 54 0.05 -11.11 22.26
CA ALA A 54 0.39 -9.81 22.84
C ALA A 54 -0.74 -8.80 22.54
N GLU A 55 -1.76 -8.79 23.38
CA GLU A 55 -2.97 -8.00 23.25
C GLU A 55 -2.85 -6.65 23.97
N VAL A 56 -3.36 -5.60 23.38
CA VAL A 56 -3.43 -4.26 24.00
C VAL A 56 -4.49 -4.24 25.10
N LYS A 57 -4.10 -3.82 26.29
CA LYS A 57 -4.97 -3.58 27.43
C LYS A 57 -5.08 -2.08 27.68
N CYS A 58 -6.14 -1.48 27.18
CA CYS A 58 -6.38 -0.04 27.28
C CYS A 58 -7.85 0.26 27.55
N ASP A 59 -8.14 0.68 28.78
CA ASP A 59 -9.51 0.99 29.23
C ASP A 59 -10.07 2.26 28.55
N THR A 60 -9.18 3.10 27.99
CA THR A 60 -9.53 4.35 27.30
C THR A 60 -9.47 4.23 25.78
N LEU A 61 -9.53 3.02 25.23
CA LEU A 61 -9.48 2.83 23.77
C LEU A 61 -10.70 3.42 23.06
N ASP A 62 -11.84 3.42 23.72
CA ASP A 62 -13.09 3.98 23.21
C ASP A 62 -13.26 5.47 23.51
N ASP A 63 -12.28 6.13 24.15
CA ASP A 63 -12.30 7.57 24.38
C ASP A 63 -11.86 8.33 23.12
N ILE A 64 -12.58 8.11 22.02
CA ILE A 64 -12.42 8.74 20.70
C ILE A 64 -13.79 9.07 20.12
N ASP A 65 -13.84 9.95 19.12
CA ASP A 65 -15.10 10.32 18.48
C ASP A 65 -15.72 9.13 17.74
N ALA A 66 -17.02 8.87 17.96
CA ALA A 66 -17.83 7.82 17.33
C ALA A 66 -17.12 6.44 17.31
N PRO A 67 -16.80 5.87 18.47
CA PRO A 67 -16.04 4.61 18.54
C PRO A 67 -16.80 3.41 17.94
N GLU A 68 -18.12 3.45 17.91
CA GLU A 68 -18.98 2.41 17.32
C GLU A 68 -18.89 2.36 15.79
N GLU A 69 -18.44 3.44 15.16
CA GLU A 69 -18.25 3.53 13.71
C GLU A 69 -16.87 3.06 13.27
N LYS A 70 -16.02 2.63 14.17
CA LYS A 70 -14.63 2.29 13.95
C LYS A 70 -14.32 0.84 14.33
N ASP A 71 -13.53 0.16 13.49
CA ASP A 71 -12.93 -1.10 13.87
C ASP A 71 -11.87 -0.89 14.96
N ARG A 72 -11.52 -1.95 15.70
CA ARG A 72 -10.46 -1.91 16.73
C ARG A 72 -9.13 -1.39 16.16
N VAL A 73 -8.74 -1.79 14.96
CA VAL A 73 -7.50 -1.32 14.32
C VAL A 73 -7.50 0.20 14.15
N SER A 74 -8.62 0.79 13.73
CA SER A 74 -8.75 2.25 13.59
C SER A 74 -8.69 2.95 14.95
N LYS A 75 -9.28 2.37 16.00
CA LYS A 75 -9.20 2.92 17.37
C LYS A 75 -7.76 2.96 17.88
N LEU A 76 -7.01 1.86 17.70
CA LEU A 76 -5.58 1.80 18.03
C LEU A 76 -4.79 2.87 17.27
N CYS A 77 -5.03 2.97 15.95
CA CYS A 77 -4.35 3.92 15.08
C CYS A 77 -4.63 5.39 15.50
N ILE A 78 -5.89 5.75 15.73
CA ILE A 78 -6.28 7.10 16.15
C ILE A 78 -5.67 7.45 17.50
N LYS A 79 -5.65 6.50 18.46
CA LYS A 79 -5.05 6.71 19.78
C LYS A 79 -3.56 7.06 19.66
N ALA A 80 -2.79 6.29 18.88
CA ALA A 80 -1.38 6.56 18.63
C ALA A 80 -1.17 7.85 17.82
N ALA A 81 -2.04 8.14 16.83
CA ALA A 81 -1.95 9.36 16.04
C ALA A 81 -2.18 10.62 16.90
N ASN A 82 -3.17 10.59 17.80
CA ASN A 82 -3.43 11.69 18.72
C ASN A 82 -2.24 11.96 19.65
N GLU A 83 -1.59 10.91 20.16
CA GLU A 83 -0.36 11.05 20.96
C GLU A 83 0.77 11.68 20.12
N ALA A 84 1.02 11.16 18.90
CA ALA A 84 2.07 11.67 18.02
C ALA A 84 1.87 13.14 17.63
N LEU A 85 0.63 13.54 17.34
CA LEU A 85 0.27 14.92 17.03
C LEU A 85 0.48 15.84 18.24
N ALA A 86 0.03 15.40 19.43
CA ALA A 86 0.24 16.15 20.66
C ALA A 86 1.74 16.32 21.00
N ASP A 87 2.55 15.28 20.84
CA ASP A 87 4.00 15.31 21.03
C ASP A 87 4.71 16.23 20.02
N ALA A 88 4.19 16.30 18.78
CA ALA A 88 4.66 17.22 17.75
C ALA A 88 4.22 18.69 17.99
N GLY A 89 3.30 18.93 18.93
CA GLY A 89 2.67 20.24 19.12
C GLY A 89 1.77 20.63 17.94
N LEU A 90 1.14 19.64 17.30
CA LEU A 90 0.20 19.80 16.20
C LEU A 90 -1.20 19.36 16.65
N SER A 91 -2.21 19.88 15.98
CA SER A 91 -3.61 19.57 16.27
C SER A 91 -4.44 19.51 14.99
N ASN A 92 -5.64 20.06 14.97
CA ASN A 92 -6.50 20.07 13.79
C ASN A 92 -5.92 20.92 12.66
N PHE A 93 -5.81 20.32 11.48
CA PHE A 93 -5.23 20.94 10.28
C PHE A 93 -6.24 21.66 9.38
N ASN A 94 -7.54 21.62 9.69
CA ASN A 94 -8.59 22.34 8.96
C ASN A 94 -8.57 22.11 7.42
N ASP A 95 -8.46 20.86 7.00
CA ASP A 95 -8.36 20.45 5.59
C ASP A 95 -7.11 20.99 4.86
N ASP A 96 -6.01 21.23 5.58
CA ASP A 96 -4.74 21.63 4.96
C ASP A 96 -4.27 20.59 3.96
N GLN A 97 -4.17 20.99 2.71
CA GLN A 97 -3.78 20.17 1.58
C GLN A 97 -2.29 19.75 1.59
N ARG A 98 -1.49 20.36 2.47
CA ARG A 98 -0.06 20.02 2.66
C ARG A 98 0.16 19.00 3.78
N VAL A 99 -0.93 18.57 4.43
CA VAL A 99 -0.91 17.55 5.49
C VAL A 99 -1.50 16.25 4.96
N SER A 100 -0.71 15.20 4.97
CA SER A 100 -1.05 13.87 4.45
C SER A 100 -1.12 12.82 5.56
N VAL A 101 -1.78 11.69 5.28
CA VAL A 101 -1.88 10.54 6.19
C VAL A 101 -1.55 9.26 5.43
N ILE A 102 -0.57 8.50 5.91
CA ILE A 102 -0.16 7.22 5.31
C ILE A 102 -0.06 6.16 6.39
N ILE A 103 -0.97 5.20 6.39
CA ILE A 103 -1.02 4.17 7.42
C ILE A 103 -0.82 2.78 6.81
N GLY A 104 0.09 2.01 7.39
CA GLY A 104 0.30 0.61 7.06
C GLY A 104 -0.65 -0.30 7.82
N SER A 105 -1.21 -1.31 7.13
CA SER A 105 -1.96 -2.39 7.78
C SER A 105 -1.84 -3.67 6.96
N CYS A 106 -1.94 -4.81 7.63
CA CYS A 106 -1.90 -6.13 7.01
C CYS A 106 -3.31 -6.67 6.73
N VAL A 107 -4.21 -6.53 7.70
CA VAL A 107 -5.51 -7.20 7.71
C VAL A 107 -6.71 -6.25 7.80
N GLY A 108 -6.48 -4.96 8.04
CA GLY A 108 -7.56 -3.96 8.08
C GLY A 108 -8.56 -4.20 9.19
N GLY A 109 -9.82 -3.90 8.91
CA GLY A 109 -10.94 -4.05 9.84
C GLY A 109 -11.43 -5.50 9.96
N VAL A 110 -10.52 -6.43 10.23
CA VAL A 110 -10.81 -7.88 10.28
C VAL A 110 -11.82 -8.23 11.38
N ILE A 111 -11.82 -7.52 12.50
CA ILE A 111 -12.81 -7.73 13.58
C ILE A 111 -14.21 -7.35 13.11
N SER A 112 -14.35 -6.33 12.28
CA SER A 112 -15.65 -5.99 11.67
C SER A 112 -16.11 -7.06 10.67
N ILE A 113 -15.21 -7.79 10.00
CA ILE A 113 -15.53 -8.94 9.16
C ILE A 113 -16.09 -10.08 10.04
N GLU A 114 -15.41 -10.38 11.15
CA GLU A 114 -15.84 -11.40 12.13
C GLU A 114 -17.22 -11.05 12.69
N HIS A 115 -17.44 -9.82 13.13
CA HIS A 115 -18.74 -9.35 13.64
C HIS A 115 -19.84 -9.44 12.58
N TYR A 116 -19.55 -9.02 11.35
CA TYR A 116 -20.51 -9.11 10.25
C TYR A 116 -20.91 -10.57 9.98
N HIS A 117 -19.94 -11.48 9.98
CA HIS A 117 -20.21 -12.89 9.68
C HIS A 117 -20.99 -13.58 10.81
N GLN A 118 -20.63 -13.31 12.07
CA GLN A 118 -21.25 -13.91 13.26
C GLN A 118 -22.55 -13.24 13.71
N GLY A 119 -22.76 -11.99 13.28
CA GLY A 119 -23.88 -11.14 13.69
C GLY A 119 -25.04 -11.10 12.71
N ALA A 120 -25.78 -9.98 12.75
CA ALA A 120 -26.94 -9.71 11.90
C ALA A 120 -26.59 -9.27 10.47
N LYS A 121 -25.32 -9.27 10.10
CA LYS A 121 -24.78 -8.78 8.81
C LYS A 121 -25.20 -7.34 8.51
N GLU A 122 -24.92 -6.45 9.47
CA GLU A 122 -25.30 -5.04 9.40
C GLU A 122 -24.53 -4.28 8.33
N ALA A 123 -25.23 -3.46 7.53
CA ALA A 123 -24.59 -2.61 6.52
C ALA A 123 -23.57 -1.62 7.12
N ALA A 124 -23.74 -1.25 8.40
CA ALA A 124 -22.87 -0.33 9.12
C ALA A 124 -21.44 -0.90 9.38
N ASP A 125 -21.26 -2.21 9.32
CA ASP A 125 -19.95 -2.84 9.50
C ASP A 125 -19.11 -2.81 8.21
N ILE A 126 -19.75 -2.82 7.04
CA ILE A 126 -19.07 -2.91 5.75
C ILE A 126 -18.02 -1.80 5.54
N PRO A 127 -18.29 -0.50 5.82
CA PRO A 127 -17.29 0.56 5.65
C PRO A 127 -16.10 0.47 6.61
N LYS A 128 -16.16 -0.36 7.65
CA LYS A 128 -15.07 -0.54 8.63
C LYS A 128 -14.04 -1.59 8.18
N MET A 129 -14.43 -2.48 7.24
CA MET A 129 -13.63 -3.64 6.83
C MET A 129 -12.41 -3.29 5.99
N PRO A 130 -12.50 -2.45 4.94
CA PRO A 130 -11.37 -2.16 4.06
C PRO A 130 -10.22 -1.48 4.81
N ILE A 131 -8.98 -1.86 4.46
CA ILE A 131 -7.77 -1.17 4.99
C ILE A 131 -7.85 0.34 4.75
N ALA A 132 -8.40 0.78 3.62
CA ALA A 132 -8.55 2.19 3.26
C ALA A 132 -9.33 3.02 4.30
N SER A 133 -10.14 2.39 5.15
CA SER A 133 -10.87 3.08 6.22
C SER A 133 -9.94 3.66 7.29
N ILE A 134 -8.79 3.03 7.57
CA ILE A 134 -7.91 3.38 8.69
C ILE A 134 -7.30 4.78 8.50
N ALA A 135 -6.57 4.99 7.39
CA ALA A 135 -5.97 6.31 7.11
C ALA A 135 -7.03 7.40 6.96
N SER A 136 -8.19 7.07 6.34
CA SER A 136 -9.28 8.01 6.18
C SER A 136 -9.83 8.48 7.53
N GLN A 137 -10.03 7.57 8.50
CA GLN A 137 -10.53 7.90 9.83
C GLN A 137 -9.51 8.68 10.67
N VAL A 138 -8.20 8.41 10.50
CA VAL A 138 -7.15 9.26 11.08
C VAL A 138 -7.19 10.66 10.48
N ALA A 139 -7.34 10.78 9.16
CA ALA A 139 -7.45 12.07 8.48
C ALA A 139 -8.69 12.85 8.90
N GLU A 140 -9.84 12.16 9.09
CA GLU A 140 -11.06 12.77 9.64
C GLU A 140 -10.79 13.35 11.04
N THR A 141 -10.08 12.60 11.89
CA THR A 141 -9.80 13.02 13.27
C THR A 141 -8.87 14.23 13.33
N CYS A 142 -7.84 14.29 12.51
CA CYS A 142 -6.86 15.40 12.54
C CYS A 142 -7.14 16.52 11.54
N GLY A 143 -8.11 16.36 10.64
CA GLY A 143 -8.44 17.37 9.63
C GLY A 143 -7.40 17.47 8.50
N ALA A 144 -6.72 16.38 8.14
CA ALA A 144 -5.77 16.36 7.03
C ALA A 144 -6.47 16.42 5.67
N GLY A 145 -6.07 17.34 4.80
CA GLY A 145 -6.65 17.58 3.48
C GLY A 145 -5.78 17.12 2.31
N GLY A 146 -4.56 16.63 2.57
CA GLY A 146 -3.62 16.15 1.55
C GLY A 146 -3.88 14.72 1.12
N ILE A 147 -2.82 14.06 0.70
CA ILE A 147 -2.87 12.66 0.29
C ILE A 147 -3.18 11.74 1.49
N VAL A 148 -4.20 10.90 1.35
CA VAL A 148 -4.60 9.93 2.37
C VAL A 148 -4.65 8.55 1.73
N THR A 149 -3.76 7.67 2.15
CA THR A 149 -3.65 6.32 1.59
C THR A 149 -3.19 5.33 2.64
N ASN A 150 -3.41 4.05 2.38
CA ASN A 150 -2.86 2.97 3.17
C ASN A 150 -1.84 2.18 2.36
N VAL A 151 -0.79 1.73 3.03
CA VAL A 151 0.15 0.73 2.53
C VAL A 151 -0.28 -0.63 3.06
N ALA A 152 -0.41 -1.59 2.16
CA ALA A 152 -0.92 -2.92 2.48
C ALA A 152 0.11 -4.01 2.12
N ASN A 153 1.33 -3.89 2.69
CA ASN A 153 2.46 -4.77 2.43
C ASN A 153 2.74 -5.72 3.62
N ALA A 154 1.67 -6.32 4.15
CA ALA A 154 1.75 -7.24 5.28
C ALA A 154 2.67 -6.67 6.38
N CYS A 155 3.63 -7.45 6.91
CA CYS A 155 4.46 -7.06 8.06
C CYS A 155 5.40 -5.85 7.82
N ALA A 156 5.67 -5.49 6.55
CA ALA A 156 6.50 -4.33 6.20
C ALA A 156 5.70 -3.03 6.02
N ALA A 157 4.36 -3.09 6.12
CA ALA A 157 3.48 -1.98 5.79
C ALA A 157 3.80 -0.70 6.57
N GLY A 158 4.05 -0.80 7.88
CA GLY A 158 4.37 0.35 8.73
C GLY A 158 5.69 1.03 8.36
N THR A 159 6.74 0.27 8.07
CA THR A 159 8.03 0.82 7.60
C THR A 159 7.90 1.50 6.25
N ILE A 160 7.19 0.87 5.30
CA ILE A 160 6.97 1.43 3.96
C ILE A 160 6.12 2.70 4.04
N SER A 161 5.16 2.78 4.95
CA SER A 161 4.36 4.01 5.16
C SER A 161 5.23 5.20 5.57
N ILE A 162 6.21 4.98 6.45
CA ILE A 162 7.17 6.02 6.85
C ILE A 162 8.11 6.39 5.69
N ALA A 163 8.53 5.41 4.89
CA ALA A 163 9.35 5.65 3.70
C ALA A 163 8.58 6.49 2.66
N LEU A 164 7.33 6.11 2.35
CA LEU A 164 6.47 6.82 1.41
C LEU A 164 6.14 8.25 1.90
N ALA A 165 6.02 8.46 3.22
CA ALA A 165 5.87 9.81 3.78
C ALA A 165 7.06 10.72 3.43
N CYS A 166 8.28 10.19 3.53
CA CYS A 166 9.47 10.92 3.12
C CYS A 166 9.51 11.19 1.61
N ASP A 167 9.07 10.23 0.80
CA ASP A 167 9.01 10.40 -0.66
C ASP A 167 8.02 11.49 -1.06
N LEU A 168 6.84 11.59 -0.39
CA LEU A 168 5.88 12.69 -0.62
C LEU A 168 6.45 14.06 -0.23
N ILE A 169 7.16 14.14 0.89
CA ILE A 169 7.82 15.40 1.31
C ILE A 169 8.90 15.80 0.31
N ARG A 170 9.78 14.87 -0.07
CA ARG A 170 10.84 15.09 -1.06
C ARG A 170 10.29 15.45 -2.43
N ALA A 171 9.13 14.91 -2.77
CA ALA A 171 8.39 15.27 -3.99
C ALA A 171 7.72 16.64 -3.92
N GLY A 172 7.79 17.33 -2.78
CA GLY A 172 7.10 18.61 -2.57
C GLY A 172 5.57 18.50 -2.53
N LYS A 173 5.02 17.29 -2.31
CA LYS A 173 3.58 17.05 -2.27
C LYS A 173 3.00 17.23 -0.85
N ALA A 174 3.82 17.14 0.20
CA ALA A 174 3.42 17.34 1.60
C ALA A 174 4.47 18.12 2.38
N ASP A 175 4.06 18.80 3.45
CA ASP A 175 4.93 19.40 4.47
C ASP A 175 4.91 18.61 5.77
N VAL A 176 3.77 17.96 6.08
CA VAL A 176 3.54 17.15 7.26
C VAL A 176 2.87 15.85 6.85
N VAL A 177 3.35 14.73 7.36
CA VAL A 177 2.71 13.42 7.13
C VAL A 177 2.55 12.69 8.46
N VAL A 178 1.32 12.31 8.76
CA VAL A 178 1.01 11.35 9.84
C VAL A 178 1.26 9.95 9.26
N ALA A 179 2.35 9.30 9.65
CA ALA A 179 2.79 8.05 9.05
C ALA A 179 3.01 6.96 10.10
N GLY A 180 2.74 5.73 9.73
CA GLY A 180 2.99 4.59 10.61
C GLY A 180 2.17 3.38 10.23
N GLY A 181 1.74 2.58 11.24
CA GLY A 181 0.96 1.38 10.98
C GLY A 181 0.15 0.93 12.17
N ALA A 182 -0.92 0.20 11.90
CA ALA A 182 -1.82 -0.36 12.89
C ALA A 182 -2.37 -1.72 12.43
N ASP A 183 -2.49 -2.67 13.36
CA ASP A 183 -3.26 -3.90 13.16
C ASP A 183 -3.83 -4.39 14.50
N SER A 184 -4.95 -5.11 14.43
CA SER A 184 -5.59 -5.76 15.56
C SER A 184 -5.33 -7.26 15.57
N PHE A 185 -5.34 -7.86 16.77
CA PHE A 185 -5.33 -9.30 16.94
C PHE A 185 -6.74 -9.86 16.74
N ALA A 186 -6.89 -10.90 15.91
CA ALA A 186 -8.18 -11.43 15.50
C ALA A 186 -8.09 -12.93 15.13
N ALA A 187 -9.25 -13.58 14.99
CA ALA A 187 -9.34 -15.02 14.71
C ALA A 187 -8.73 -15.38 13.33
N VAL A 188 -8.95 -14.56 12.30
CA VAL A 188 -8.45 -14.84 10.94
C VAL A 188 -6.92 -14.93 10.90
N PRO A 189 -6.12 -13.94 11.32
CA PRO A 189 -4.66 -14.07 11.34
C PRO A 189 -4.21 -15.16 12.32
N TYR A 190 -4.84 -15.31 13.50
CA TYR A 190 -4.49 -16.34 14.46
C TYR A 190 -4.65 -17.74 13.87
N SER A 191 -5.83 -18.06 13.35
CA SER A 191 -6.14 -19.36 12.75
C SER A 191 -5.27 -19.63 11.50
N GLY A 192 -4.99 -18.57 10.73
CA GLY A 192 -4.11 -18.62 9.58
C GLY A 192 -2.69 -19.06 9.95
N PHE A 193 -2.03 -18.38 10.88
CA PHE A 193 -0.69 -18.74 11.34
C PHE A 193 -0.67 -20.08 12.09
N LEU A 194 -1.75 -20.42 12.81
CA LEU A 194 -1.91 -21.73 13.43
C LEU A 194 -1.90 -22.85 12.37
N SER A 195 -2.65 -22.66 11.28
CA SER A 195 -2.72 -23.64 10.18
C SER A 195 -1.40 -23.81 9.42
N LEU A 196 -0.53 -22.79 9.42
CA LEU A 196 0.82 -22.84 8.88
C LEU A 196 1.82 -23.49 9.84
N HIS A 197 1.42 -23.89 11.04
CA HIS A 197 2.32 -24.32 12.12
C HIS A 197 3.44 -23.32 12.39
N ALA A 198 3.11 -22.03 12.38
CA ALA A 198 4.04 -20.92 12.50
C ALA A 198 3.97 -20.19 13.85
N LEU A 199 3.07 -20.58 14.76
CA LEU A 199 2.97 -20.04 16.11
C LEU A 199 3.90 -20.79 17.07
N ASP A 200 4.45 -20.10 18.08
CA ASP A 200 5.21 -20.71 19.16
C ASP A 200 4.31 -20.94 20.40
N GLU A 201 4.34 -22.16 20.92
CA GLU A 201 3.57 -22.54 22.12
C GLU A 201 4.05 -21.85 23.41
N ASN A 202 5.32 -21.43 23.43
CA ASN A 202 5.97 -20.88 24.61
C ASN A 202 6.28 -19.38 24.52
N GLY A 203 5.87 -18.75 23.41
CA GLY A 203 6.21 -17.37 23.08
C GLY A 203 7.46 -17.26 22.20
N CYS A 204 7.42 -16.32 21.25
CA CYS A 204 8.47 -16.20 20.24
C CYS A 204 9.85 -15.94 20.88
N SER A 205 10.87 -16.60 20.32
CA SER A 205 12.26 -16.49 20.75
C SER A 205 13.19 -16.23 19.57
N PRO A 206 13.21 -14.95 19.07
CA PRO A 206 13.98 -14.56 17.89
C PRO A 206 15.48 -14.86 18.02
N PHE A 207 16.08 -15.39 16.95
CA PHE A 207 17.48 -15.76 16.82
C PHE A 207 17.95 -16.81 17.86
N ASN A 208 17.04 -17.39 18.62
CA ASN A 208 17.31 -18.41 19.64
C ASN A 208 16.67 -19.76 19.25
N HIS A 209 15.53 -20.12 19.84
CA HIS A 209 14.87 -21.38 19.54
C HIS A 209 14.16 -21.39 18.19
N CYS A 210 13.65 -20.24 17.76
CA CYS A 210 13.06 -20.03 16.44
C CYS A 210 11.94 -21.02 16.06
N ASN A 211 11.08 -21.38 17.04
CA ASN A 211 10.00 -22.35 16.85
C ASN A 211 8.75 -21.76 16.19
N GLY A 212 8.59 -20.42 16.25
CA GLY A 212 7.44 -19.74 15.70
C GLY A 212 7.33 -18.30 16.16
N ILE A 213 6.27 -17.62 15.67
CA ILE A 213 5.91 -16.26 16.08
C ILE A 213 4.94 -16.30 17.25
N THR A 214 4.81 -15.18 17.97
CA THR A 214 3.65 -14.85 18.77
C THR A 214 2.99 -13.64 18.19
N LEU A 215 1.70 -13.71 17.86
CA LEU A 215 0.97 -12.58 17.33
C LEU A 215 0.75 -11.50 18.39
N GLY A 216 0.68 -10.27 17.95
CA GLY A 216 0.33 -9.12 18.75
C GLY A 216 -0.54 -8.13 18.00
N GLU A 217 -0.95 -7.07 18.69
CA GLU A 217 -1.67 -5.95 18.10
C GLU A 217 -1.11 -4.62 18.59
N GLY A 218 -1.44 -3.55 17.88
CA GLY A 218 -1.05 -2.21 18.29
C GLY A 218 -1.02 -1.23 17.13
N ALA A 219 -0.50 -0.05 17.43
CA ALA A 219 -0.21 0.99 16.45
C ALA A 219 1.06 1.73 16.82
N GLY A 220 1.84 2.11 15.82
CA GLY A 220 2.96 3.04 15.93
C GLY A 220 2.80 4.15 14.90
N ILE A 221 2.92 5.40 15.34
CA ILE A 221 2.77 6.58 14.49
C ILE A 221 3.94 7.52 14.72
N VAL A 222 4.46 8.04 13.63
CA VAL A 222 5.45 9.12 13.63
C VAL A 222 4.92 10.31 12.83
N ILE A 223 5.17 11.51 13.30
CA ILE A 223 4.94 12.73 12.52
C ILE A 223 6.22 13.04 11.76
N VAL A 224 6.15 12.91 10.44
CA VAL A 224 7.25 13.25 9.53
C VAL A 224 6.98 14.63 8.96
N GLU A 225 7.94 15.53 9.10
CA GLU A 225 7.83 16.88 8.55
C GLU A 225 9.00 17.18 7.60
N SER A 226 8.76 18.06 6.62
CA SER A 226 9.86 18.71 5.94
C SER A 226 10.68 19.53 6.96
N TYR A 227 12.00 19.47 6.85
CA TYR A 227 12.87 20.21 7.78
C TYR A 227 12.55 21.71 7.81
N GLU A 228 12.24 22.29 6.66
CA GLU A 228 11.85 23.71 6.55
C GLU A 228 10.56 24.03 7.32
N HIS A 229 9.54 23.17 7.21
CA HIS A 229 8.29 23.36 7.95
C HIS A 229 8.54 23.25 9.46
N ALA A 230 9.26 22.21 9.90
CA ALA A 230 9.59 22.00 11.31
C ALA A 230 10.43 23.17 11.87
N LYS A 231 11.45 23.64 11.14
CA LYS A 231 12.30 24.78 11.49
C LYS A 231 11.49 26.08 11.60
N LYS A 232 10.62 26.36 10.65
CA LYS A 232 9.77 27.55 10.61
C LYS A 232 8.85 27.68 11.83
N ARG A 233 8.31 26.56 12.32
CA ARG A 233 7.45 26.56 13.51
C ARG A 233 8.21 26.32 14.83
N GLY A 234 9.53 26.13 14.78
CA GLY A 234 10.37 25.87 15.96
C GLY A 234 10.10 24.52 16.62
N ALA A 235 9.81 23.51 15.80
CA ALA A 235 9.49 22.17 16.29
C ALA A 235 10.70 21.50 16.96
N LYS A 236 10.43 20.72 18.01
CA LYS A 236 11.37 19.72 18.53
C LYS A 236 11.53 18.64 17.45
N THR A 237 12.75 18.23 17.16
CA THR A 237 13.05 17.12 16.28
C THR A 237 13.72 15.99 17.02
N TYR A 238 13.26 14.75 16.79
CA TYR A 238 13.88 13.55 17.37
C TYR A 238 15.08 13.10 16.55
N CYS A 239 14.91 13.02 15.25
CA CYS A 239 15.91 12.53 14.30
C CYS A 239 15.51 12.91 12.87
N GLU A 240 16.39 12.60 11.91
CA GLU A 240 16.06 12.58 10.49
C GLU A 240 15.77 11.16 10.03
N VAL A 241 14.86 11.02 9.07
CA VAL A 241 14.70 9.83 8.24
C VAL A 241 15.59 10.02 7.02
N LEU A 242 16.76 9.39 7.01
CA LEU A 242 17.76 9.64 5.97
C LEU A 242 17.46 8.92 4.67
N GLY A 243 17.13 7.64 4.74
CA GLY A 243 16.88 6.83 3.56
C GLY A 243 16.14 5.54 3.86
N SER A 244 15.56 4.99 2.83
CA SER A 244 14.86 3.72 2.85
C SER A 244 15.19 2.89 1.62
N GLY A 245 14.88 1.60 1.68
CA GLY A 245 14.96 0.69 0.55
C GLY A 245 13.85 -0.34 0.64
N VAL A 246 13.19 -0.58 -0.49
CA VAL A 246 12.14 -1.59 -0.64
C VAL A 246 12.50 -2.50 -1.80
N THR A 247 12.33 -3.82 -1.62
CA THR A 247 12.57 -4.84 -2.67
C THR A 247 11.59 -5.98 -2.53
N SER A 248 11.53 -6.82 -3.58
CA SER A 248 10.73 -8.04 -3.60
C SER A 248 11.61 -9.26 -3.80
N ASP A 249 11.31 -10.37 -3.11
CA ASP A 249 12.06 -11.62 -3.21
C ASP A 249 11.84 -12.39 -4.52
N ALA A 250 10.66 -12.26 -5.11
CA ALA A 250 10.24 -13.04 -6.28
C ALA A 250 10.48 -14.55 -6.11
N ASN A 251 10.23 -15.09 -4.92
CA ASN A 251 10.59 -16.46 -4.56
C ASN A 251 9.41 -17.28 -4.01
N HIS A 252 8.87 -16.91 -2.88
CA HIS A 252 7.79 -17.64 -2.21
C HIS A 252 6.84 -16.66 -1.51
N ILE A 253 5.55 -17.02 -1.44
CA ILE A 253 4.53 -16.11 -0.92
C ILE A 253 4.62 -15.91 0.61
N THR A 254 5.11 -16.88 1.38
CA THR A 254 5.17 -16.83 2.84
C THR A 254 6.58 -17.05 3.43
N ALA A 255 7.58 -17.33 2.62
CA ALA A 255 8.93 -17.60 3.11
C ALA A 255 9.96 -16.66 2.44
N PRO A 256 10.87 -16.08 3.21
CA PRO A 256 11.95 -15.26 2.65
C PRO A 256 12.94 -16.11 1.85
N ARG A 257 13.76 -15.47 1.04
CA ARG A 257 14.89 -16.12 0.36
C ARG A 257 15.97 -16.49 1.37
N GLU A 258 16.45 -17.73 1.31
CA GLU A 258 17.49 -18.22 2.22
C GLU A 258 18.85 -17.53 2.00
N ASP A 259 19.12 -17.06 0.76
CA ASP A 259 20.34 -16.32 0.41
C ASP A 259 20.29 -14.84 0.86
N ALA A 260 19.12 -14.36 1.27
CA ALA A 260 18.84 -13.00 1.75
C ALA A 260 19.26 -11.86 0.78
N LEU A 261 19.46 -12.14 -0.50
CA LEU A 261 19.97 -11.15 -1.47
C LEU A 261 19.07 -9.93 -1.61
N CYS A 262 17.74 -10.12 -1.60
CA CYS A 262 16.82 -9.01 -1.73
C CYS A 262 16.71 -8.17 -0.45
N LEU A 263 16.80 -8.80 0.72
CA LEU A 263 16.91 -8.06 1.99
C LEU A 263 18.19 -7.22 2.04
N MET A 264 19.33 -7.80 1.64
CA MET A 264 20.57 -7.03 1.55
C MET A 264 20.49 -5.89 0.54
N GLU A 265 19.78 -6.07 -0.56
CA GLU A 265 19.56 -5.00 -1.53
C GLU A 265 18.68 -3.89 -0.94
N ALA A 266 17.63 -4.22 -0.16
CA ALA A 266 16.85 -3.21 0.57
C ALA A 266 17.72 -2.42 1.56
N MET A 267 18.58 -3.09 2.32
CA MET A 267 19.54 -2.45 3.21
C MET A 267 20.57 -1.59 2.44
N ASN A 268 21.07 -2.05 1.30
CA ASN A 268 21.98 -1.29 0.43
C ASN A 268 21.32 -0.01 -0.09
N ARG A 269 20.07 -0.10 -0.55
CA ARG A 269 19.28 1.07 -1.00
C ARG A 269 19.07 2.05 0.15
N ALA A 270 18.72 1.57 1.34
CA ALA A 270 18.54 2.43 2.51
C ALA A 270 19.81 3.20 2.87
N VAL A 271 20.97 2.54 2.91
CA VAL A 271 22.27 3.19 3.18
C VAL A 271 22.69 4.14 2.06
N LYS A 272 22.54 3.72 0.79
CA LYS A 272 22.85 4.57 -0.38
C LYS A 272 22.01 5.84 -0.37
N ASN A 273 20.70 5.71 -0.14
CA ASN A 273 19.77 6.85 -0.10
C ASN A 273 19.99 7.73 1.14
N SER A 274 20.59 7.19 2.20
CA SER A 274 20.97 7.95 3.41
C SER A 274 22.24 8.77 3.26
N GLY A 275 23.09 8.46 2.30
CA GLY A 275 24.39 9.12 2.12
C GLY A 275 25.36 8.93 3.29
N ILE A 276 25.25 7.82 4.03
CA ILE A 276 26.13 7.44 5.15
C ILE A 276 26.87 6.14 4.84
N ALA A 277 27.90 5.82 5.62
CA ALA A 277 28.57 4.53 5.54
C ALA A 277 27.85 3.45 6.37
N LYS A 278 28.02 2.17 6.01
CA LYS A 278 27.50 1.04 6.82
C LYS A 278 28.04 1.07 8.25
N SER A 279 29.26 1.55 8.44
CA SER A 279 29.92 1.72 9.75
C SER A 279 29.23 2.73 10.66
N ASP A 280 28.40 3.63 10.10
CA ASP A 280 27.66 4.63 10.89
C ASP A 280 26.39 4.06 11.52
N ILE A 281 25.97 2.86 11.10
CA ILE A 281 24.84 2.14 11.69
C ILE A 281 25.28 1.49 13.00
N GLY A 282 24.88 2.06 14.12
CA GLY A 282 25.22 1.53 15.45
C GLY A 282 24.32 0.42 15.94
N TYR A 283 23.09 0.35 15.46
CA TYR A 283 22.07 -0.59 15.90
C TYR A 283 21.10 -0.95 14.77
N VAL A 284 20.70 -2.22 14.73
CA VAL A 284 19.64 -2.74 13.87
C VAL A 284 18.51 -3.29 14.72
N ASN A 285 17.31 -2.74 14.57
CA ASN A 285 16.10 -3.39 15.01
C ASN A 285 15.69 -4.36 13.91
N ALA A 286 15.88 -5.64 14.14
CA ALA A 286 15.64 -6.69 13.18
C ALA A 286 14.15 -7.04 13.08
N HIS A 287 13.74 -7.57 11.93
CA HIS A 287 12.41 -8.16 11.83
C HIS A 287 12.25 -9.31 12.84
N GLY A 288 13.20 -10.23 12.94
CA GLY A 288 13.36 -11.19 14.03
C GLY A 288 12.06 -11.75 14.57
N THR A 289 11.40 -12.63 13.82
CA THR A 289 10.07 -13.15 14.16
C THR A 289 10.10 -14.33 15.14
N GLY A 290 11.25 -14.99 15.30
CA GLY A 290 11.36 -16.28 16.00
C GLY A 290 11.02 -17.49 15.11
N THR A 291 10.98 -17.31 13.79
CA THR A 291 10.84 -18.44 12.86
C THR A 291 12.17 -18.80 12.23
N GLY A 292 12.43 -20.13 12.10
CA GLY A 292 13.73 -20.61 11.64
C GLY A 292 14.15 -20.06 10.28
N LYS A 293 13.22 -19.89 9.33
CA LYS A 293 13.55 -19.38 7.98
C LYS A 293 13.87 -17.89 7.99
N ASN A 294 13.07 -17.09 8.67
CA ASN A 294 13.30 -15.65 8.73
C ASN A 294 14.57 -15.31 9.47
N ASP A 295 14.74 -15.87 10.66
CA ASP A 295 15.87 -15.51 11.52
C ASP A 295 17.21 -15.98 10.91
N TYR A 296 17.19 -17.09 10.18
CA TYR A 296 18.35 -17.54 9.38
C TYR A 296 18.66 -16.57 8.24
N ALA A 297 17.64 -16.16 7.48
CA ALA A 297 17.82 -15.22 6.35
C ALA A 297 18.34 -13.86 6.84
N GLU A 298 17.77 -13.29 7.91
CA GLU A 298 18.25 -12.04 8.48
C GLU A 298 19.69 -12.14 9.03
N MET A 299 20.01 -13.21 9.78
CA MET A 299 21.37 -13.40 10.25
C MET A 299 22.37 -13.51 9.09
N THR A 300 21.98 -14.19 8.01
CA THR A 300 22.78 -14.30 6.78
C THR A 300 22.98 -12.91 6.15
N ALA A 301 21.90 -12.11 6.05
CA ALA A 301 21.95 -10.75 5.54
C ALA A 301 22.90 -9.89 6.38
N PHE A 302 22.75 -9.88 7.70
CA PHE A 302 23.57 -9.04 8.58
C PHE A 302 25.06 -9.40 8.54
N LYS A 303 25.38 -10.69 8.51
CA LYS A 303 26.78 -11.16 8.39
C LYS A 303 27.41 -10.72 7.07
N GLN A 304 26.67 -10.82 5.97
CA GLN A 304 27.19 -10.45 4.66
C GLN A 304 27.19 -8.94 4.43
N PHE A 305 26.19 -8.25 4.93
CA PHE A 305 26.03 -6.81 4.72
C PHE A 305 27.01 -5.99 5.55
N PHE A 306 27.12 -6.27 6.85
CA PHE A 306 28.00 -5.54 7.75
C PHE A 306 29.43 -6.10 7.71
N GLY A 307 29.59 -7.41 7.74
CA GLY A 307 30.85 -8.11 7.58
C GLY A 307 32.02 -7.48 8.37
N GLU A 308 33.10 -7.20 7.66
CA GLU A 308 34.27 -6.54 8.23
C GLU A 308 34.10 -5.01 8.35
N GLU A 309 33.17 -4.39 7.60
CA GLU A 309 32.97 -2.94 7.61
C GLU A 309 32.34 -2.45 8.92
N ASN A 310 31.49 -3.26 9.57
CA ASN A 310 30.89 -2.94 10.86
C ASN A 310 30.68 -4.20 11.73
N PRO A 311 31.77 -4.81 12.21
CA PRO A 311 31.69 -6.08 12.94
C PRO A 311 31.05 -5.97 14.33
N THR A 312 30.79 -4.76 14.81
CA THR A 312 30.26 -4.49 16.16
C THR A 312 28.86 -3.89 16.16
N VAL A 313 28.18 -3.94 15.03
CA VAL A 313 26.78 -3.48 14.97
C VAL A 313 25.93 -4.29 15.96
N SER A 314 25.18 -3.59 16.79
CA SER A 314 24.24 -4.25 17.71
C SER A 314 22.95 -4.64 16.98
N VAL A 315 22.42 -5.82 17.27
CA VAL A 315 21.19 -6.35 16.68
C VAL A 315 20.26 -6.85 17.78
N SER A 316 18.98 -6.57 17.67
CA SER A 316 17.95 -7.23 18.49
C SER A 316 16.59 -7.21 17.81
N SER A 317 15.65 -8.03 18.31
CA SER A 317 14.24 -7.99 17.94
C SER A 317 13.40 -7.64 19.15
N THR A 318 12.56 -6.64 19.03
CA THR A 318 11.62 -6.22 20.06
C THR A 318 10.31 -7.02 20.08
N LYS A 319 10.11 -7.91 19.09
CA LYS A 319 8.90 -8.76 19.01
C LYS A 319 8.76 -9.73 20.18
N VAL A 320 9.86 -10.06 20.86
CA VAL A 320 9.82 -10.85 22.10
C VAL A 320 9.06 -10.13 23.23
N MET A 321 8.90 -8.82 23.13
CA MET A 321 8.13 -8.01 24.09
C MET A 321 6.72 -7.70 23.58
N THR A 322 6.59 -7.29 22.32
CA THR A 322 5.34 -6.78 21.72
C THR A 322 4.53 -7.84 21.00
N GLY A 323 5.06 -9.04 20.79
CA GLY A 323 4.56 -9.95 19.78
C GLY A 323 4.79 -9.40 18.36
N HIS A 324 4.36 -10.14 17.37
CA HIS A 324 4.36 -9.70 15.98
C HIS A 324 3.06 -8.96 15.66
N CYS A 325 3.09 -7.64 15.69
CA CYS A 325 1.94 -6.76 15.45
C CYS A 325 1.62 -6.57 13.95
N LEU A 326 1.90 -7.55 13.12
CA LEU A 326 1.59 -7.56 11.68
C LEU A 326 2.03 -6.26 10.96
N GLY A 327 1.12 -5.55 10.31
CA GLY A 327 1.42 -4.29 9.60
C GLY A 327 1.81 -3.12 10.53
N ALA A 328 1.45 -3.18 11.81
CA ALA A 328 1.92 -2.22 12.81
C ALA A 328 3.37 -2.43 13.23
N ALA A 329 3.91 -3.65 13.04
CA ALA A 329 5.21 -4.04 13.60
C ALA A 329 6.33 -3.04 13.25
N GLY A 330 6.51 -2.74 11.95
CA GLY A 330 7.57 -1.83 11.52
C GLY A 330 7.43 -0.40 12.03
N ALA A 331 6.21 0.06 12.29
CA ALA A 331 5.98 1.39 12.85
C ALA A 331 6.25 1.44 14.36
N ILE A 332 5.86 0.41 15.10
CA ILE A 332 6.21 0.26 16.54
C ILE A 332 7.73 0.15 16.68
N GLU A 333 8.38 -0.63 15.84
CA GLU A 333 9.83 -0.80 15.79
C GLU A 333 10.57 0.49 15.38
N ALA A 334 9.96 1.33 14.53
CA ALA A 334 10.48 2.66 14.25
C ALA A 334 10.46 3.56 15.50
N VAL A 335 9.37 3.55 16.28
CA VAL A 335 9.33 4.28 17.56
C VAL A 335 10.40 3.78 18.53
N PHE A 336 10.59 2.47 18.68
CA PHE A 336 11.68 1.91 19.48
C PHE A 336 13.07 2.30 18.96
N SER A 337 13.28 2.27 17.65
CA SER A 337 14.54 2.65 17.01
C SER A 337 14.88 4.12 17.23
N ILE A 338 13.89 5.01 17.12
CA ILE A 338 14.05 6.45 17.39
C ILE A 338 14.32 6.70 18.89
N LYS A 339 13.62 6.00 19.78
CA LYS A 339 13.89 6.08 21.23
C LYS A 339 15.26 5.53 21.56
N ALA A 340 15.69 4.42 20.97
CA ALA A 340 17.04 3.88 21.13
C ALA A 340 18.10 4.89 20.69
N LEU A 341 17.91 5.48 19.50
CA LEU A 341 18.80 6.51 18.95
C LEU A 341 18.90 7.72 19.87
N THR A 342 17.77 8.27 20.32
CA THR A 342 17.74 9.52 21.11
C THR A 342 18.20 9.35 22.56
N THR A 343 18.13 8.14 23.09
CA THR A 343 18.57 7.83 24.48
C THR A 343 19.90 7.10 24.57
N ASP A 344 20.56 6.83 23.44
CA ASP A 344 21.80 6.03 23.38
C ASP A 344 21.64 4.68 24.10
N THR A 345 20.53 3.97 23.87
CA THR A 345 20.23 2.72 24.56
C THR A 345 19.67 1.69 23.57
N VAL A 346 20.33 0.56 23.42
CA VAL A 346 19.86 -0.56 22.60
C VAL A 346 19.00 -1.49 23.46
N LEU A 347 17.86 -1.92 22.90
CA LEU A 347 16.95 -2.86 23.55
C LEU A 347 17.42 -4.31 23.32
N PRO A 348 17.08 -5.25 24.21
CA PRO A 348 17.48 -6.64 24.08
C PRO A 348 16.42 -7.47 23.33
N THR A 349 16.85 -8.63 22.83
CA THR A 349 16.02 -9.81 22.65
C THR A 349 16.06 -10.64 23.92
N LEU A 350 14.92 -11.13 24.41
CA LEU A 350 14.80 -11.79 25.71
C LEU A 350 14.87 -13.32 25.60
N HIS A 351 14.89 -13.97 26.78
CA HIS A 351 14.77 -15.41 26.97
C HIS A 351 16.01 -16.23 26.53
N TYR A 352 17.21 -15.66 26.69
CA TYR A 352 18.46 -16.37 26.44
C TYR A 352 19.00 -16.97 27.75
N SER A 353 19.23 -18.28 27.77
CA SER A 353 20.08 -18.94 28.74
C SER A 353 21.58 -18.69 28.46
N ALA A 354 22.46 -19.08 29.37
CA ALA A 354 23.91 -19.02 29.12
C ALA A 354 24.33 -19.93 27.96
N GLU A 355 23.68 -21.11 27.81
CA GLU A 355 23.91 -22.05 26.70
C GLU A 355 23.45 -21.46 25.37
N ASP A 356 22.23 -20.90 25.32
CA ASP A 356 21.70 -20.23 24.13
C ASP A 356 22.61 -19.07 23.69
N SER A 357 23.10 -18.29 24.64
CA SER A 357 24.02 -17.18 24.38
C SER A 357 25.34 -17.63 23.76
N ALA A 358 25.87 -18.76 24.21
CA ALA A 358 27.07 -19.35 23.63
C ALA A 358 26.81 -19.87 22.20
N ALA A 359 25.68 -20.56 21.98
CA ALA A 359 25.30 -21.07 20.68
C ALA A 359 25.03 -19.94 19.66
N LEU A 360 24.37 -18.84 20.08
CA LEU A 360 24.18 -17.68 19.24
C LEU A 360 25.50 -17.01 18.86
N LYS A 361 26.42 -16.85 19.80
CA LYS A 361 27.73 -16.25 19.54
C LYS A 361 28.53 -17.02 18.50
N GLU A 362 28.47 -18.33 18.52
CA GLU A 362 29.10 -19.19 17.50
C GLU A 362 28.48 -18.97 16.12
N LYS A 363 27.13 -18.90 16.03
CA LYS A 363 26.40 -18.67 14.77
C LYS A 363 26.58 -17.26 14.25
N ALA A 364 26.51 -16.25 15.10
CA ALA A 364 26.52 -14.83 14.76
C ALA A 364 27.90 -14.30 14.33
N GLY A 365 28.98 -14.97 14.75
CA GLY A 365 30.34 -14.49 14.48
C GLY A 365 30.68 -13.19 15.24
N SER A 366 30.99 -12.12 14.49
CA SER A 366 31.35 -10.81 15.05
C SER A 366 30.14 -9.91 15.39
N LEU A 367 28.94 -10.26 14.95
CA LEU A 367 27.73 -9.47 15.23
C LEU A 367 27.40 -9.46 16.73
N ASP A 368 26.97 -8.30 17.21
CA ASP A 368 26.66 -8.08 18.62
C ASP A 368 25.15 -8.16 18.89
N PHE A 369 24.64 -9.37 19.11
CA PHE A 369 23.23 -9.57 19.51
C PHE A 369 23.04 -9.18 20.98
N VAL A 370 22.17 -8.18 21.20
CA VAL A 370 21.84 -7.69 22.54
C VAL A 370 20.84 -8.62 23.20
N GLN A 371 21.18 -9.20 24.35
CA GLN A 371 20.42 -10.26 24.99
C GLN A 371 19.98 -9.85 26.40
N ASN A 372 18.72 -10.19 26.72
CA ASN A 372 18.07 -10.10 28.03
C ASN A 372 17.99 -8.72 28.68
N GLU A 373 19.05 -7.90 28.62
CA GLU A 373 19.08 -6.60 29.26
C GLU A 373 19.42 -5.47 28.27
N PRO A 374 18.81 -4.29 28.42
CA PRO A 374 19.16 -3.13 27.61
C PRO A 374 20.56 -2.63 27.95
N ARG A 375 21.23 -2.03 26.98
CA ARG A 375 22.60 -1.59 27.11
C ARG A 375 22.81 -0.17 26.56
N LYS A 376 23.54 0.64 27.30
CA LYS A 376 23.99 1.96 26.83
C LYS A 376 25.04 1.81 25.72
N LYS A 377 24.80 2.48 24.61
CA LYS A 377 25.69 2.53 23.45
C LYS A 377 25.49 3.84 22.70
N PRO A 378 26.51 4.67 22.50
CA PRO A 378 26.40 5.86 21.69
C PRO A 378 25.99 5.50 20.27
N LEU A 379 24.88 6.11 19.78
CA LEU A 379 24.29 5.86 18.47
C LEU A 379 24.28 7.14 17.64
N GLN A 380 24.74 7.07 16.40
CA GLN A 380 24.60 8.15 15.41
C GLN A 380 23.46 7.85 14.45
N SER A 381 23.40 6.62 13.98
CA SER A 381 22.32 6.14 13.10
C SER A 381 21.87 4.73 13.51
N VAL A 382 20.62 4.44 13.24
CA VAL A 382 20.00 3.14 13.49
C VAL A 382 19.22 2.70 12.24
N MET A 383 19.12 1.40 12.03
CA MET A 383 18.38 0.80 10.94
C MET A 383 17.23 -0.03 11.52
N SER A 384 16.06 0.00 10.89
CA SER A 384 14.95 -0.90 11.17
C SER A 384 14.61 -1.69 9.92
N ASN A 385 14.49 -3.02 10.05
CA ASN A 385 14.23 -3.93 8.94
C ASN A 385 12.93 -4.69 9.13
N ASN A 386 12.18 -4.85 8.04
CA ASN A 386 11.00 -5.70 8.02
C ASN A 386 10.97 -6.58 6.77
N VAL A 387 10.63 -7.85 7.00
CA VAL A 387 10.44 -8.88 5.97
C VAL A 387 9.01 -9.36 6.04
N ALA A 388 8.34 -9.45 4.91
CA ALA A 388 6.89 -9.65 4.89
C ALA A 388 6.45 -10.76 3.93
N PHE A 389 5.28 -11.33 4.21
CA PHE A 389 4.56 -12.16 3.24
C PHE A 389 4.39 -11.38 1.92
N GLY A 390 4.30 -12.10 0.80
CA GLY A 390 4.40 -11.50 -0.54
C GLY A 390 5.85 -11.33 -1.00
N GLY A 391 6.84 -11.58 -0.12
CA GLY A 391 8.27 -11.47 -0.43
C GLY A 391 8.80 -10.03 -0.35
N THR A 392 8.10 -9.12 0.33
CA THR A 392 8.54 -7.72 0.48
C THR A 392 9.59 -7.59 1.57
N ASN A 393 10.69 -6.87 1.27
CA ASN A 393 11.71 -6.46 2.23
C ASN A 393 11.75 -4.94 2.31
N ALA A 394 11.82 -4.38 3.51
CA ALA A 394 11.93 -2.95 3.76
C ALA A 394 13.01 -2.65 4.80
N SER A 395 13.82 -1.65 4.53
CA SER A 395 14.83 -1.10 5.44
C SER A 395 14.70 0.41 5.51
N ILE A 396 14.82 0.98 6.71
CA ILE A 396 14.78 2.43 6.93
C ILE A 396 15.88 2.86 7.90
N VAL A 397 16.47 4.04 7.68
CA VAL A 397 17.57 4.58 8.48
C VAL A 397 17.14 5.87 9.16
N PHE A 398 17.27 5.90 10.49
CA PHE A 398 17.10 7.09 11.33
C PHE A 398 18.45 7.57 11.84
N SER A 399 18.67 8.91 11.90
CA SER A 399 19.95 9.49 12.32
C SER A 399 19.77 10.78 13.14
N LYS A 400 20.69 10.99 14.09
CA LYS A 400 20.83 12.27 14.83
C LYS A 400 21.42 13.38 13.94
N GLN A 401 22.15 13.01 12.90
CA GLN A 401 22.85 13.95 12.02
C GLN A 401 22.27 13.88 10.61
N PRO A 402 22.25 14.99 9.88
CA PRO A 402 21.88 14.97 8.49
C PRO A 402 22.83 14.06 7.69
N GLY A 403 22.27 13.32 6.75
CA GLY A 403 23.04 12.55 5.78
C GLY A 403 23.64 13.45 4.71
N ASN A 404 24.65 12.96 4.02
CA ASN A 404 25.17 13.58 2.81
C ASN A 404 24.28 13.21 1.62
N VAL A 405 22.99 13.52 1.72
CA VAL A 405 22.03 13.22 0.66
C VAL A 405 22.33 14.17 -0.51
N SER A 406 22.65 13.64 -1.67
CA SER A 406 22.72 14.43 -2.89
C SER A 406 21.35 15.07 -3.17
N ALA A 407 21.36 16.28 -3.77
CA ALA A 407 20.12 16.87 -4.27
C ALA A 407 19.37 15.82 -5.11
N GLN A 408 18.06 15.68 -4.90
CA GLN A 408 17.27 14.79 -5.76
C GLN A 408 17.50 15.13 -7.23
N PRO A 409 17.54 14.12 -8.12
CA PRO A 409 17.60 14.37 -9.56
C PRO A 409 16.46 15.34 -9.95
N ALA A 410 16.74 16.21 -10.90
CA ALA A 410 15.67 17.02 -11.46
C ALA A 410 14.55 16.10 -11.96
N ARG A 411 13.30 16.45 -11.67
CA ARG A 411 12.12 15.68 -12.11
C ARG A 411 11.81 15.98 -13.60
N ASP A 412 12.84 15.91 -14.45
CA ASP A 412 12.79 16.18 -15.88
C ASP A 412 12.77 14.90 -16.73
N LYS A 413 12.84 13.73 -16.08
CA LYS A 413 12.74 12.46 -16.77
C LYS A 413 11.39 12.31 -17.43
N LYS A 414 11.39 11.99 -18.72
CA LYS A 414 10.15 11.58 -19.41
C LYS A 414 9.83 10.14 -19.07
N ILE A 415 8.56 9.85 -18.83
CA ILE A 415 8.10 8.52 -18.46
C ILE A 415 7.21 7.99 -19.58
N ALA A 416 7.70 6.97 -20.28
CA ALA A 416 7.03 6.34 -21.39
C ALA A 416 6.07 5.24 -20.90
N VAL A 417 4.88 5.19 -21.50
CA VAL A 417 3.94 4.05 -21.38
C VAL A 417 4.29 3.08 -22.48
N THR A 418 4.75 1.88 -22.15
CA THR A 418 5.31 0.92 -23.11
C THR A 418 4.58 -0.41 -23.18
N GLY A 419 3.76 -0.76 -22.19
CA GLY A 419 3.03 -2.02 -22.17
C GLY A 419 1.68 -1.90 -21.48
N LEU A 420 0.68 -2.58 -22.03
CA LEU A 420 -0.69 -2.61 -21.55
C LEU A 420 -1.17 -4.06 -21.39
N GLY A 421 -1.54 -4.45 -20.19
CA GLY A 421 -2.11 -5.75 -19.89
C GLY A 421 -3.51 -5.61 -19.34
N ILE A 422 -4.51 -6.02 -20.10
CA ILE A 422 -5.93 -5.83 -19.80
C ILE A 422 -6.58 -7.17 -19.49
N VAL A 423 -7.22 -7.25 -18.33
CA VAL A 423 -8.18 -8.29 -17.93
C VAL A 423 -9.45 -7.60 -17.49
N SER A 424 -10.53 -7.83 -18.19
CA SER A 424 -11.82 -7.16 -17.98
C SER A 424 -12.99 -8.08 -18.32
N PRO A 425 -14.23 -7.74 -17.97
CA PRO A 425 -15.40 -8.49 -18.42
C PRO A 425 -15.55 -8.61 -19.95
N LEU A 426 -14.83 -7.76 -20.71
CA LEU A 426 -14.83 -7.80 -22.17
C LEU A 426 -13.75 -8.72 -22.76
N GLY A 427 -12.79 -9.17 -21.96
CA GLY A 427 -11.74 -10.09 -22.40
C GLY A 427 -10.41 -9.90 -21.65
N ASN A 428 -9.52 -10.88 -21.83
CA ASN A 428 -8.28 -11.00 -21.07
C ASN A 428 -7.03 -10.62 -21.87
N SER A 429 -7.20 -9.77 -22.87
CA SER A 429 -6.11 -9.18 -23.64
C SER A 429 -6.53 -7.85 -24.24
N LYS A 430 -5.57 -7.00 -24.59
CA LYS A 430 -5.80 -5.75 -25.28
C LYS A 430 -6.56 -5.96 -26.61
N SER A 431 -6.20 -6.98 -27.39
CA SER A 431 -6.88 -7.29 -28.66
C SER A 431 -8.35 -7.69 -28.45
N ALA A 432 -8.61 -8.58 -27.48
CA ALA A 432 -9.98 -8.99 -27.15
C ALA A 432 -10.83 -7.80 -26.66
N TYR A 433 -10.24 -6.92 -25.86
CA TYR A 433 -10.89 -5.69 -25.40
C TYR A 433 -11.26 -4.78 -26.58
N ILE A 434 -10.31 -4.48 -27.48
CA ILE A 434 -10.56 -3.65 -28.68
C ILE A 434 -11.62 -4.27 -29.59
N GLU A 435 -11.60 -5.59 -29.80
CA GLU A 435 -12.63 -6.29 -30.61
C GLU A 435 -14.01 -6.18 -29.97
N ALA A 436 -14.10 -6.31 -28.64
CA ALA A 436 -15.35 -6.16 -27.92
C ALA A 436 -15.90 -4.73 -28.01
N LEU A 437 -15.03 -3.69 -27.95
CA LEU A 437 -15.41 -2.29 -28.17
C LEU A 437 -15.98 -2.09 -29.58
N LYS A 438 -15.28 -2.59 -30.62
CA LYS A 438 -15.74 -2.50 -32.01
C LYS A 438 -17.06 -3.23 -32.24
N ALA A 439 -17.30 -4.32 -31.51
CA ALA A 439 -18.56 -5.06 -31.54
C ALA A 439 -19.69 -4.39 -30.75
N GLY A 440 -19.43 -3.29 -30.04
CA GLY A 440 -20.39 -2.58 -29.21
C GLY A 440 -20.91 -3.40 -28.02
N LYS A 441 -20.08 -4.33 -27.48
CA LYS A 441 -20.46 -5.14 -26.34
C LYS A 441 -20.70 -4.27 -25.09
N LYS A 442 -21.76 -4.58 -24.36
CA LYS A 442 -22.15 -3.92 -23.10
C LYS A 442 -22.48 -4.97 -22.02
N PRO A 443 -22.54 -4.57 -20.74
CA PRO A 443 -23.00 -5.45 -19.69
C PRO A 443 -24.40 -6.02 -20.00
N GLU A 444 -24.62 -7.29 -19.69
CA GLU A 444 -25.90 -7.96 -19.83
C GLU A 444 -26.66 -8.09 -18.49
N SER A 445 -26.00 -7.70 -17.40
CA SER A 445 -26.55 -7.72 -16.04
C SER A 445 -25.96 -6.61 -15.18
N ALA A 446 -26.58 -6.33 -14.04
CA ALA A 446 -26.10 -5.37 -13.06
C ALA A 446 -24.83 -5.80 -12.32
N SER A 447 -24.34 -7.02 -12.55
CA SER A 447 -23.09 -7.55 -12.00
C SER A 447 -22.35 -8.33 -13.11
N VAL A 448 -21.13 -7.91 -13.40
CA VAL A 448 -20.27 -8.51 -14.44
C VAL A 448 -18.93 -8.89 -13.86
N LYS A 449 -18.30 -9.92 -14.42
CA LYS A 449 -16.99 -10.37 -13.97
C LYS A 449 -16.12 -10.87 -15.10
N SER A 450 -14.82 -10.73 -14.91
CA SER A 450 -13.80 -11.31 -15.76
C SER A 450 -13.66 -12.81 -15.48
N THR A 451 -13.27 -13.57 -16.49
CA THR A 451 -13.06 -15.02 -16.34
C THR A 451 -11.72 -15.39 -16.96
N ILE A 452 -10.78 -15.83 -16.15
CA ILE A 452 -9.49 -16.34 -16.61
C ILE A 452 -9.64 -17.79 -17.03
N SER A 453 -9.12 -18.12 -18.19
CA SER A 453 -9.13 -19.48 -18.76
C SER A 453 -7.75 -20.15 -18.65
N LEU A 454 -7.74 -21.46 -18.81
CA LEU A 454 -6.47 -22.21 -18.87
C LEU A 454 -5.64 -21.85 -20.12
N ASP A 455 -6.28 -21.36 -21.17
CA ASP A 455 -5.60 -20.96 -22.39
C ASP A 455 -4.84 -19.63 -22.19
N ASP A 456 -5.34 -18.72 -21.37
CA ASP A 456 -4.60 -17.51 -20.97
C ASP A 456 -3.25 -17.86 -20.33
N TYR A 457 -3.23 -18.85 -19.42
CA TYR A 457 -1.99 -19.29 -18.77
C TYR A 457 -1.02 -19.98 -19.74
N LYS A 458 -1.54 -20.81 -20.67
CA LYS A 458 -0.70 -21.46 -21.68
C LYS A 458 -0.05 -20.44 -22.62
N GLU A 459 -0.84 -19.49 -23.08
CA GLU A 459 -0.38 -18.41 -23.96
C GLU A 459 0.73 -17.57 -23.32
N LEU A 460 0.59 -17.28 -22.02
CA LEU A 460 1.58 -16.53 -21.24
C LEU A 460 2.74 -17.39 -20.72
N GLY A 461 2.76 -18.70 -20.99
CA GLY A 461 3.79 -19.60 -20.52
C GLY A 461 3.76 -19.86 -19.01
N ILE A 462 2.66 -19.57 -18.34
CA ILE A 462 2.54 -19.73 -16.89
C ILE A 462 2.28 -21.20 -16.56
N LYS A 463 3.09 -21.76 -15.64
CA LYS A 463 3.01 -23.18 -15.28
C LYS A 463 1.69 -23.49 -14.55
N MET A 464 1.04 -24.61 -14.89
CA MET A 464 -0.18 -25.08 -14.26
C MET A 464 -0.05 -25.25 -12.73
N ALA A 465 1.12 -25.68 -12.25
CA ALA A 465 1.38 -25.83 -10.82
C ALA A 465 1.37 -24.47 -10.08
N PHE A 466 1.69 -23.37 -10.77
CA PHE A 466 1.60 -22.01 -10.25
C PHE A 466 0.15 -21.54 -10.24
N TYR A 467 -0.58 -21.71 -11.35
CA TYR A 467 -2.00 -21.39 -11.47
C TYR A 467 -2.84 -21.93 -10.29
N ARG A 468 -2.64 -23.19 -9.94
CA ARG A 468 -3.40 -23.87 -8.87
C ARG A 468 -3.18 -23.29 -7.47
N LYS A 469 -2.19 -22.42 -7.30
CA LYS A 469 -1.89 -21.75 -6.04
C LYS A 469 -2.57 -20.39 -5.90
N LEU A 470 -3.15 -19.87 -6.99
CA LEU A 470 -3.73 -18.54 -7.02
C LEU A 470 -5.21 -18.57 -6.67
N ASP A 471 -5.64 -17.61 -5.87
CA ASP A 471 -7.05 -17.22 -5.76
C ASP A 471 -7.48 -16.39 -6.99
N ASN A 472 -8.73 -15.98 -7.04
CA ASN A 472 -9.26 -15.23 -8.18
C ASN A 472 -8.55 -13.88 -8.37
N LEU A 473 -8.31 -13.12 -7.29
CA LEU A 473 -7.58 -11.84 -7.37
C LEU A 473 -6.16 -12.04 -7.89
N GLY A 474 -5.44 -13.04 -7.37
CA GLY A 474 -4.10 -13.41 -7.82
C GLY A 474 -4.06 -13.84 -9.28
N GLN A 475 -5.11 -14.51 -9.78
CA GLN A 475 -5.26 -14.87 -11.19
C GLN A 475 -5.39 -13.63 -12.07
N LEU A 476 -6.33 -12.73 -11.75
CA LEU A 476 -6.56 -11.48 -12.48
C LEU A 476 -5.27 -10.66 -12.59
N GLN A 477 -4.60 -10.45 -11.44
CA GLN A 477 -3.37 -9.68 -11.32
C GLN A 477 -2.20 -10.31 -12.11
N THR A 478 -1.98 -11.63 -11.97
CA THR A 478 -0.87 -12.30 -12.64
C THR A 478 -1.05 -12.26 -14.15
N VAL A 479 -2.26 -12.50 -14.65
CA VAL A 479 -2.52 -12.45 -16.10
C VAL A 479 -2.35 -11.05 -16.65
N SER A 480 -2.90 -10.02 -16.00
CA SER A 480 -2.75 -8.64 -16.49
C SER A 480 -1.29 -8.18 -16.50
N GLY A 481 -0.52 -8.46 -15.44
CA GLY A 481 0.90 -8.10 -15.38
C GLY A 481 1.74 -8.82 -16.44
N MET A 482 1.53 -10.12 -16.63
CA MET A 482 2.22 -10.89 -17.67
C MET A 482 1.84 -10.44 -19.08
N ARG A 483 0.57 -10.03 -19.32
CA ARG A 483 0.13 -9.40 -20.58
C ARG A 483 0.84 -8.07 -20.84
N ALA A 484 1.04 -7.23 -19.81
CA ALA A 484 1.77 -5.97 -19.99
C ALA A 484 3.24 -6.19 -20.38
N LEU A 485 3.91 -7.19 -19.76
CA LEU A 485 5.27 -7.59 -20.14
C LEU A 485 5.30 -8.14 -21.59
N GLN A 486 4.34 -8.97 -21.96
CA GLN A 486 4.21 -9.50 -23.32
C GLN A 486 3.99 -8.38 -24.34
N ASP A 487 3.06 -7.45 -24.08
CA ASP A 487 2.72 -6.34 -24.96
C ASP A 487 3.89 -5.39 -25.22
N SER A 488 4.74 -5.19 -24.21
CA SER A 488 5.94 -4.36 -24.30
C SER A 488 7.19 -5.07 -24.85
N ASP A 489 7.11 -6.37 -25.11
CA ASP A 489 8.27 -7.25 -25.33
C ASP A 489 9.36 -7.08 -24.24
N PHE A 490 8.94 -6.79 -23.01
CA PHE A 490 9.86 -6.61 -21.90
C PHE A 490 10.25 -7.95 -21.28
N LYS A 491 11.56 -8.25 -21.28
CA LYS A 491 12.10 -9.49 -20.69
C LYS A 491 12.75 -9.20 -19.37
N VAL A 492 12.18 -9.75 -18.30
CA VAL A 492 12.81 -9.72 -16.99
C VAL A 492 13.94 -10.75 -16.97
N THR A 493 15.14 -10.32 -16.60
CA THR A 493 16.36 -11.12 -16.51
C THR A 493 16.99 -10.97 -15.13
N GLU A 494 17.97 -11.80 -14.78
CA GLU A 494 18.68 -11.63 -13.50
C GLU A 494 19.37 -10.26 -13.38
N ASP A 495 19.82 -9.71 -14.50
CA ASP A 495 20.54 -8.43 -14.51
C ASP A 495 19.63 -7.22 -14.26
N ASN A 496 18.39 -7.26 -14.77
CA ASN A 496 17.45 -6.12 -14.68
C ASN A 496 16.33 -6.32 -13.66
N ALA A 497 16.17 -7.50 -13.09
CA ALA A 497 15.04 -7.84 -12.21
C ALA A 497 14.88 -6.89 -11.02
N LYS A 498 15.99 -6.34 -10.53
CA LYS A 498 16.02 -5.40 -9.39
C LYS A 498 15.79 -3.94 -9.79
N ASP A 499 15.84 -3.62 -11.07
CA ASP A 499 15.65 -2.26 -11.59
C ASP A 499 14.21 -2.03 -12.07
N ILE A 500 13.32 -3.01 -11.80
CA ILE A 500 11.91 -2.99 -12.16
C ILE A 500 11.09 -3.21 -10.90
N GLY A 501 10.10 -2.35 -10.66
CA GLY A 501 9.19 -2.45 -9.52
C GLY A 501 7.74 -2.75 -9.93
N ILE A 502 6.93 -3.03 -8.92
CA ILE A 502 5.47 -3.24 -9.04
C ILE A 502 4.77 -2.38 -8.00
N ILE A 503 3.81 -1.55 -8.41
CA ILE A 503 2.85 -0.94 -7.50
C ILE A 503 1.46 -1.45 -7.85
N VAL A 504 0.81 -2.07 -6.87
CA VAL A 504 -0.57 -2.55 -6.99
C VAL A 504 -1.49 -1.59 -6.25
N GLY A 505 -2.45 -1.03 -6.97
CA GLY A 505 -3.59 -0.32 -6.40
C GLY A 505 -4.78 -1.28 -6.29
N THR A 506 -5.42 -1.35 -5.14
CA THR A 506 -6.63 -2.16 -4.92
C THR A 506 -7.56 -1.46 -3.95
N SER A 507 -8.86 -1.68 -4.09
CA SER A 507 -9.85 -1.21 -3.11
C SER A 507 -10.03 -2.19 -1.97
N GLU A 508 -10.28 -3.45 -2.35
CA GLU A 508 -10.74 -4.50 -1.46
C GLU A 508 -9.65 -5.54 -1.17
N GLY A 509 -8.64 -5.64 -2.04
CA GLY A 509 -7.53 -6.60 -1.89
C GLY A 509 -8.03 -8.01 -1.61
N GLY A 510 -7.45 -8.64 -0.58
CA GLY A 510 -7.79 -10.00 -0.15
C GLY A 510 -9.08 -10.15 0.67
N LEU A 511 -9.99 -9.15 0.66
CA LEU A 511 -11.20 -9.15 1.47
C LEU A 511 -12.07 -10.40 1.22
N GLY A 512 -12.20 -10.82 -0.04
CA GLY A 512 -12.94 -12.02 -0.39
C GLY A 512 -12.36 -13.29 0.23
N SER A 513 -11.05 -13.46 0.13
CA SER A 513 -10.34 -14.60 0.75
C SER A 513 -10.38 -14.54 2.27
N THR A 514 -10.37 -13.34 2.86
CA THR A 514 -10.54 -13.12 4.31
C THR A 514 -11.93 -13.54 4.76
N TYR A 515 -12.97 -13.12 4.04
CA TYR A 515 -14.35 -13.49 4.32
C TYR A 515 -14.57 -15.00 4.23
N ASP A 516 -14.02 -15.64 3.19
CA ASP A 516 -14.08 -17.08 2.99
C ASP A 516 -13.36 -17.87 4.10
N LEU A 517 -12.24 -17.33 4.62
CA LEU A 517 -11.53 -17.96 5.72
C LEU A 517 -12.28 -17.79 7.04
N GLU A 518 -12.89 -16.63 7.27
CA GLU A 518 -13.75 -16.40 8.45
C GLU A 518 -14.98 -17.33 8.44
N GLU A 519 -15.61 -17.53 7.28
CA GLU A 519 -16.71 -18.48 7.14
C GLU A 519 -16.29 -19.90 7.55
N LEU A 520 -15.09 -20.32 7.15
CA LEU A 520 -14.53 -21.61 7.55
C LEU A 520 -14.28 -21.69 9.05
N ILE A 521 -13.67 -20.65 9.63
CA ILE A 521 -13.36 -20.55 11.07
C ILE A 521 -14.65 -20.57 11.90
N ALA A 522 -15.64 -19.77 11.52
CA ALA A 522 -16.92 -19.73 12.22
C ALA A 522 -17.65 -21.08 12.23
N ARG A 523 -17.51 -21.86 11.16
CA ARG A 523 -18.11 -23.19 11.04
C ARG A 523 -17.35 -24.29 11.78
N GLU A 524 -16.01 -24.29 11.72
CA GLU A 524 -15.16 -25.41 12.14
C GLU A 524 -14.27 -25.09 13.34
N GLY A 525 -14.19 -23.81 13.75
CA GLY A 525 -13.35 -23.31 14.83
C GLY A 525 -11.92 -22.96 14.40
N ASN A 526 -11.23 -22.20 15.24
CA ASN A 526 -9.90 -21.64 14.94
C ASN A 526 -8.81 -22.71 14.69
N ALA A 527 -8.94 -23.91 15.28
CA ALA A 527 -8.00 -25.00 15.06
C ALA A 527 -8.02 -25.54 13.61
N ASN A 528 -9.05 -25.24 12.85
CA ASN A 528 -9.29 -25.77 11.50
C ASN A 528 -9.13 -24.71 10.39
N GLY A 529 -8.30 -23.72 10.59
CA GLY A 529 -7.92 -22.76 9.56
C GLY A 529 -7.28 -23.40 8.33
N SER A 530 -7.10 -22.63 7.28
CA SER A 530 -6.59 -23.13 6.00
C SER A 530 -5.25 -22.48 5.64
N ALA A 531 -4.17 -23.27 5.67
CA ALA A 531 -2.84 -22.88 5.21
C ALA A 531 -2.82 -22.52 3.71
N PHE A 532 -3.78 -22.98 2.92
CA PHE A 532 -3.94 -22.62 1.51
C PHE A 532 -4.62 -21.25 1.35
N LYS A 533 -5.72 -21.00 2.10
CA LYS A 533 -6.48 -19.74 1.98
C LYS A 533 -5.78 -18.57 2.65
N PHE A 534 -5.12 -18.77 3.78
CA PHE A 534 -4.55 -17.69 4.58
C PHE A 534 -3.57 -16.77 3.83
N PRO A 535 -2.61 -17.26 3.00
CA PRO A 535 -1.73 -16.37 2.25
C PRO A 535 -2.44 -15.40 1.28
N HIS A 536 -3.69 -15.68 0.91
CA HIS A 536 -4.49 -14.82 0.03
C HIS A 536 -5.24 -13.71 0.77
N THR A 537 -5.31 -13.78 2.10
CA THR A 537 -6.00 -12.76 2.91
C THR A 537 -5.23 -11.45 2.99
N VAL A 538 -3.89 -11.49 2.76
CA VAL A 538 -3.08 -10.28 2.76
C VAL A 538 -3.18 -9.55 1.41
N TYR A 539 -3.39 -8.25 1.45
CA TYR A 539 -3.66 -7.43 0.25
C TYR A 539 -2.53 -7.45 -0.79
N ASN A 540 -1.28 -7.61 -0.36
CA ASN A 540 -0.13 -7.68 -1.27
C ASN A 540 0.13 -9.07 -1.86
N ALA A 541 -0.71 -10.07 -1.57
CA ALA A 541 -0.53 -11.41 -2.12
C ALA A 541 -0.57 -11.41 -3.65
N ALA A 542 -1.52 -10.70 -4.26
CA ALA A 542 -1.65 -10.60 -5.71
C ALA A 542 -0.38 -10.03 -6.37
N GLY A 543 0.17 -8.93 -5.81
CA GLY A 543 1.45 -8.36 -6.25
C GLY A 543 2.64 -9.29 -6.04
N GLY A 544 2.66 -10.02 -4.91
CA GLY A 544 3.65 -11.05 -4.61
C GLY A 544 3.63 -12.21 -5.61
N TYR A 545 2.45 -12.68 -5.99
CA TYR A 545 2.32 -13.71 -7.03
C TYR A 545 2.78 -13.21 -8.41
N LEU A 546 2.47 -11.97 -8.77
CA LEU A 546 2.98 -11.38 -10.00
C LEU A 546 4.52 -11.27 -9.95
N SER A 547 5.10 -10.82 -8.84
CA SER A 547 6.56 -10.76 -8.65
C SER A 547 7.19 -12.15 -8.80
N ILE A 548 6.63 -13.20 -8.18
CA ILE A 548 7.11 -14.58 -8.29
C ILE A 548 7.02 -15.09 -9.75
N CYS A 549 5.91 -14.80 -10.43
CA CYS A 549 5.67 -15.27 -11.79
C CYS A 549 6.59 -14.58 -12.81
N SER A 550 6.75 -13.27 -12.69
CA SER A 550 7.54 -12.43 -13.61
C SER A 550 9.04 -12.42 -13.30
N GLY A 551 9.43 -12.70 -12.05
CA GLY A 551 10.82 -12.57 -11.59
C GLY A 551 11.22 -11.13 -11.20
N ILE A 552 10.30 -10.17 -11.14
CA ILE A 552 10.56 -8.77 -10.75
C ILE A 552 10.94 -8.70 -9.27
N LYS A 553 12.08 -8.05 -8.96
CA LYS A 553 12.67 -7.99 -7.61
C LYS A 553 12.88 -6.58 -7.06
N GLY A 554 12.55 -5.56 -7.82
CA GLY A 554 12.67 -4.16 -7.39
C GLY A 554 11.58 -3.73 -6.41
N TYR A 555 11.26 -2.45 -6.42
CA TYR A 555 10.28 -1.81 -5.55
C TYR A 555 8.91 -2.52 -5.63
N GLY A 556 8.42 -3.03 -4.51
CA GLY A 556 7.16 -3.81 -4.47
C GLY A 556 6.22 -3.30 -3.39
N VAL A 557 5.18 -2.54 -3.78
CA VAL A 557 4.23 -1.91 -2.85
C VAL A 557 2.79 -2.12 -3.29
N THR A 558 1.92 -2.39 -2.34
CA THR A 558 0.47 -2.38 -2.51
C THR A 558 -0.12 -1.21 -1.73
N ILE A 559 -0.93 -0.41 -2.41
CA ILE A 559 -1.62 0.75 -1.85
C ILE A 559 -3.13 0.59 -1.93
N THR A 560 -3.82 1.16 -0.97
CA THR A 560 -5.28 1.19 -0.99
C THR A 560 -5.82 2.53 -0.50
N THR A 561 -6.52 3.20 -1.40
CA THR A 561 -7.25 4.45 -1.16
C THR A 561 -8.72 4.29 -1.57
N GLY A 562 -9.12 3.07 -1.97
CA GLY A 562 -10.40 2.76 -2.60
C GLY A 562 -10.29 2.74 -4.14
N PRO A 563 -11.35 2.99 -4.89
CA PRO A 563 -11.38 2.87 -6.36
C PRO A 563 -10.29 3.66 -7.10
N LEU A 564 -9.82 4.78 -6.58
CA LEU A 564 -8.76 5.58 -7.20
C LEU A 564 -7.36 4.97 -7.07
N SER A 565 -7.17 3.91 -6.27
CA SER A 565 -5.86 3.29 -6.03
C SER A 565 -5.15 2.86 -7.33
N GLY A 566 -5.92 2.49 -8.36
CA GLY A 566 -5.37 2.17 -9.67
C GLY A 566 -4.68 3.37 -10.33
N LEU A 567 -5.27 4.56 -10.24
CA LEU A 567 -4.65 5.77 -10.77
C LEU A 567 -3.50 6.26 -9.90
N ASP A 568 -3.61 6.11 -8.57
CA ASP A 568 -2.52 6.38 -7.64
C ASP A 568 -1.30 5.48 -7.90
N SER A 569 -1.51 4.22 -8.31
CA SER A 569 -0.39 3.32 -8.65
C SER A 569 0.44 3.87 -9.82
N ILE A 570 -0.19 4.53 -10.80
CA ILE A 570 0.49 5.23 -11.89
C ILE A 570 1.28 6.43 -11.35
N GLY A 571 0.63 7.30 -10.57
CA GLY A 571 1.27 8.50 -10.03
C GLY A 571 2.46 8.20 -9.11
N TYR A 572 2.34 7.20 -8.24
CA TYR A 572 3.47 6.80 -7.39
C TYR A 572 4.58 6.10 -8.17
N SER A 573 4.24 5.32 -9.21
CA SER A 573 5.23 4.74 -10.13
C SER A 573 6.02 5.83 -10.85
N MET A 574 5.35 6.92 -11.28
CA MET A 574 6.02 8.09 -11.83
C MET A 574 7.03 8.67 -10.83
N ASN A 575 6.64 8.82 -9.56
CA ASN A 575 7.55 9.33 -8.53
C ASN A 575 8.78 8.43 -8.34
N VAL A 576 8.60 7.11 -8.25
CA VAL A 576 9.70 6.14 -8.10
C VAL A 576 10.70 6.23 -9.27
N ILE A 577 10.23 6.40 -10.51
CA ILE A 577 11.09 6.57 -11.69
C ILE A 577 11.79 7.95 -11.67
N HIS A 578 11.07 9.03 -11.34
CA HIS A 578 11.66 10.38 -11.23
C HIS A 578 12.77 10.43 -10.19
N ASP A 579 12.58 9.79 -9.05
CA ASP A 579 13.54 9.74 -7.96
C ASP A 579 14.73 8.80 -8.26
N GLY A 580 14.70 8.08 -9.39
CA GLY A 580 15.76 7.19 -9.84
C GLY A 580 15.90 5.92 -9.01
N GLN A 581 14.85 5.54 -8.29
CA GLN A 581 14.83 4.29 -7.52
C GLN A 581 14.73 3.08 -8.43
N GLU A 582 13.93 3.20 -9.53
CA GLU A 582 13.77 2.17 -10.55
C GLU A 582 13.86 2.77 -11.97
N GLN A 583 14.17 1.92 -12.95
CA GLN A 583 14.15 2.28 -14.37
C GLN A 583 12.79 2.02 -15.02
N ALA A 584 12.05 1.05 -14.48
CA ALA A 584 10.73 0.68 -14.94
C ALA A 584 9.80 0.33 -13.78
N MET A 585 8.52 0.59 -13.95
CA MET A 585 7.47 0.29 -12.96
C MET A 585 6.25 -0.33 -13.62
N MET A 586 5.78 -1.42 -13.06
CA MET A 586 4.47 -2.00 -13.37
C MET A 586 3.44 -1.37 -12.44
N ALA A 587 2.68 -0.41 -12.96
CA ALA A 587 1.54 0.19 -12.24
C ALA A 587 0.29 -0.64 -12.52
N THR A 588 -0.41 -1.08 -11.48
CA THR A 588 -1.57 -1.95 -11.64
C THR A 588 -2.74 -1.51 -10.79
N GLY A 589 -3.94 -1.58 -11.36
CA GLY A 589 -5.19 -1.53 -10.61
C GLY A 589 -5.89 -2.89 -10.69
N THR A 590 -6.27 -3.46 -9.55
CA THR A 590 -6.92 -4.78 -9.51
C THR A 590 -7.95 -4.88 -8.39
N ASP A 591 -9.14 -5.34 -8.74
CA ASP A 591 -10.19 -5.73 -7.80
C ASP A 591 -11.05 -6.83 -8.41
N GLU A 592 -11.63 -7.67 -7.56
CA GLU A 592 -12.45 -8.81 -7.99
C GLU A 592 -13.94 -8.59 -7.68
N ASN A 593 -14.83 -9.12 -8.52
CA ASN A 593 -16.26 -9.15 -8.27
C ASN A 593 -16.70 -10.57 -7.89
N ILE A 594 -16.78 -10.82 -6.61
CA ILE A 594 -17.26 -12.09 -6.02
C ILE A 594 -18.59 -11.86 -5.30
N PRO A 595 -19.34 -12.92 -4.97
CA PRO A 595 -20.68 -12.77 -4.41
C PRO A 595 -20.79 -11.84 -3.20
N VAL A 596 -19.83 -11.90 -2.26
CA VAL A 596 -19.83 -11.05 -1.06
C VAL A 596 -19.63 -9.57 -1.40
N ILE A 597 -18.82 -9.25 -2.41
CA ILE A 597 -18.61 -7.86 -2.84
C ILE A 597 -19.88 -7.30 -3.48
N THR A 598 -20.57 -8.10 -4.32
CA THR A 598 -21.89 -7.72 -4.85
C THR A 598 -22.91 -7.52 -3.70
N GLU A 599 -22.95 -8.43 -2.71
CA GLU A 599 -23.81 -8.29 -1.52
C GLU A 599 -23.51 -6.98 -0.77
N PHE A 600 -22.23 -6.65 -0.55
CA PHE A 600 -21.85 -5.41 0.11
C PHE A 600 -22.33 -4.18 -0.66
N ALA A 601 -22.13 -4.14 -1.98
CA ALA A 601 -22.60 -3.05 -2.82
C ALA A 601 -24.12 -2.87 -2.77
N GLN A 602 -24.87 -3.97 -2.74
CA GLN A 602 -26.32 -3.96 -2.59
C GLN A 602 -26.76 -3.43 -1.22
N LYS A 603 -26.14 -3.89 -0.13
CA LYS A 603 -26.43 -3.43 1.24
C LYS A 603 -26.09 -1.96 1.46
N LEU A 604 -25.06 -1.47 0.82
CA LEU A 604 -24.67 -0.05 0.84
C LEU A 604 -25.56 0.82 -0.08
N GLY A 605 -26.41 0.21 -0.91
CA GLY A 605 -27.28 0.93 -1.83
C GLY A 605 -26.52 1.63 -2.97
N VAL A 606 -25.39 1.04 -3.39
CA VAL A 606 -24.57 1.57 -4.51
C VAL A 606 -24.61 0.68 -5.75
N ALA A 607 -25.15 -0.55 -5.65
CA ALA A 607 -25.40 -1.42 -6.79
C ALA A 607 -26.76 -1.11 -7.42
N ALA A 608 -26.79 -0.99 -8.75
CA ALA A 608 -28.05 -0.89 -9.49
C ALA A 608 -28.79 -2.23 -9.54
N SER A 609 -30.10 -2.20 -9.70
CA SER A 609 -30.93 -3.40 -9.89
C SER A 609 -30.92 -3.93 -11.33
N ASP A 610 -30.50 -3.11 -12.28
CA ASP A 610 -30.44 -3.42 -13.70
C ASP A 610 -29.22 -2.76 -14.34
N VAL A 611 -28.97 -3.00 -15.61
CA VAL A 611 -27.90 -2.36 -16.38
C VAL A 611 -28.16 -0.85 -16.48
N VAL A 612 -27.14 -0.09 -16.09
CA VAL A 612 -27.15 1.37 -16.17
C VAL A 612 -25.93 1.85 -16.95
N THR A 613 -26.06 3.00 -17.59
CA THR A 613 -24.95 3.66 -18.33
C THR A 613 -24.53 4.94 -17.59
N PRO A 614 -23.29 5.42 -17.79
CA PRO A 614 -22.86 6.72 -17.30
C PRO A 614 -23.89 7.82 -17.62
N PHE A 615 -24.09 8.73 -16.67
CA PHE A 615 -25.04 9.84 -16.72
C PHE A 615 -26.53 9.46 -16.83
N ALA A 616 -26.88 8.20 -16.55
CA ALA A 616 -28.26 7.72 -16.57
C ALA A 616 -29.11 8.22 -15.39
N ASN A 617 -28.54 8.93 -14.42
CA ASN A 617 -29.22 9.40 -13.20
C ASN A 617 -29.81 8.26 -12.34
N ALA A 618 -29.15 7.10 -12.31
CA ALA A 618 -29.58 5.94 -11.52
C ALA A 618 -29.21 6.09 -10.03
N GLU A 619 -29.80 5.26 -9.20
CA GLU A 619 -29.52 5.20 -7.75
C GLU A 619 -28.34 4.27 -7.41
N GLY A 620 -27.66 3.66 -8.40
CA GLY A 620 -26.51 2.80 -8.25
C GLY A 620 -25.82 2.56 -9.58
N CYS A 621 -24.77 1.72 -9.55
CA CYS A 621 -23.98 1.37 -10.74
C CYS A 621 -23.98 -0.14 -10.98
N VAL A 622 -23.58 -0.54 -12.21
CA VAL A 622 -23.26 -1.95 -12.51
C VAL A 622 -21.97 -2.30 -11.73
N VAL A 623 -22.00 -3.39 -10.95
CA VAL A 623 -20.82 -3.89 -10.23
C VAL A 623 -19.97 -4.70 -11.20
N GLY A 624 -18.68 -4.37 -11.30
CA GLY A 624 -17.72 -5.03 -12.17
C GLY A 624 -16.44 -5.43 -11.43
N ASP A 625 -15.52 -6.01 -12.18
CA ASP A 625 -14.15 -6.27 -11.76
C ASP A 625 -13.15 -5.98 -12.89
N GLY A 626 -11.90 -6.22 -12.60
CA GLY A 626 -10.84 -6.17 -13.58
C GLY A 626 -9.48 -6.01 -12.95
N SER A 627 -8.48 -6.36 -13.75
CA SER A 627 -7.09 -6.09 -13.44
C SER A 627 -6.39 -5.55 -14.66
N VAL A 628 -5.81 -4.38 -14.54
CA VAL A 628 -5.12 -3.73 -15.66
C VAL A 628 -3.75 -3.27 -15.18
N SER A 629 -2.73 -3.70 -15.92
CA SER A 629 -1.34 -3.39 -15.66
C SER A 629 -0.76 -2.53 -16.77
N ILE A 630 -0.04 -1.47 -16.39
CA ILE A 630 0.61 -0.54 -17.30
C ILE A 630 2.12 -0.55 -16.98
N LEU A 631 2.93 -0.83 -17.97
CA LEU A 631 4.38 -0.71 -17.86
C LEU A 631 4.81 0.72 -18.17
N LEU A 632 5.40 1.35 -17.17
CA LEU A 632 6.01 2.68 -17.24
C LEU A 632 7.53 2.54 -17.26
N GLU A 633 8.21 3.27 -18.11
CA GLU A 633 9.68 3.22 -18.22
C GLU A 633 10.26 4.62 -18.32
N GLU A 634 11.44 4.82 -17.75
CA GLU A 634 12.25 6.00 -18.08
C GLU A 634 12.54 6.00 -19.58
N ASP A 635 12.34 7.13 -20.24
CA ASP A 635 12.35 7.24 -21.72
C ASP A 635 13.69 6.79 -22.36
N GLY A 636 14.83 7.10 -21.70
CA GLY A 636 16.13 6.65 -22.17
C GLY A 636 16.30 5.15 -22.08
N TYR A 637 15.78 4.55 -21.00
CA TYR A 637 15.78 3.10 -20.79
C TYR A 637 14.88 2.40 -21.83
N ALA A 638 13.67 2.93 -22.03
CA ALA A 638 12.74 2.42 -23.04
C ALA A 638 13.35 2.47 -24.46
N LYS A 639 13.96 3.58 -24.85
CA LYS A 639 14.64 3.77 -26.15
C LYS A 639 15.83 2.84 -26.32
N ALA A 640 16.63 2.65 -25.27
CA ALA A 640 17.81 1.77 -25.31
C ALA A 640 17.46 0.31 -25.65
N ARG A 641 16.29 -0.16 -25.23
CA ARG A 641 15.81 -1.50 -25.56
C ARG A 641 14.92 -1.56 -26.82
N GLY A 642 14.64 -0.40 -27.46
CA GLY A 642 13.79 -0.33 -28.65
C GLY A 642 12.29 -0.51 -28.36
N ALA A 643 11.83 -0.08 -27.17
CA ALA A 643 10.44 -0.21 -26.77
C ALA A 643 9.49 0.58 -27.71
N LYS A 644 8.31 0.02 -27.97
CA LYS A 644 7.18 0.76 -28.50
C LYS A 644 6.67 1.69 -27.39
N VAL A 645 6.47 2.95 -27.71
CA VAL A 645 5.89 3.94 -26.79
C VAL A 645 4.47 4.27 -27.23
N TYR A 646 3.50 4.09 -26.36
CA TYR A 646 2.10 4.46 -26.57
C TYR A 646 1.91 5.98 -26.42
N CYS A 647 2.39 6.49 -25.31
CA CYS A 647 2.32 7.89 -24.92
C CYS A 647 3.28 8.12 -23.74
N TYR A 648 3.27 9.33 -23.17
CA TYR A 648 4.03 9.68 -21.98
C TYR A 648 3.09 10.01 -20.82
N ALA A 649 3.42 9.58 -19.62
CA ALA A 649 2.81 10.02 -18.38
C ALA A 649 3.44 11.36 -17.98
N LEU A 650 2.66 12.43 -18.03
CA LEU A 650 3.16 13.80 -17.96
C LEU A 650 3.01 14.42 -16.57
N GLY A 651 1.93 14.11 -15.85
CA GLY A 651 1.68 14.72 -14.56
C GLY A 651 0.66 13.97 -13.74
N PHE A 652 0.77 14.11 -12.41
CA PHE A 652 -0.06 13.48 -11.41
C PHE A 652 -0.51 14.49 -10.36
N GLY A 653 -1.80 14.53 -10.08
CA GLY A 653 -2.42 15.39 -9.08
C GLY A 653 -3.35 14.64 -8.14
N HIS A 654 -3.47 15.15 -6.94
CA HIS A 654 -4.34 14.61 -5.91
C HIS A 654 -5.07 15.74 -5.19
N GLY A 655 -6.33 15.52 -4.85
CA GLY A 655 -7.13 16.45 -4.05
C GLY A 655 -8.02 15.68 -3.09
N ARG A 656 -8.26 16.28 -1.92
CA ARG A 656 -9.11 15.69 -0.90
C ARG A 656 -9.99 16.77 -0.26
N LYS A 657 -11.21 16.40 0.03
CA LYS A 657 -12.10 17.06 0.99
C LYS A 657 -12.36 16.09 2.13
N ASN A 658 -12.09 16.53 3.35
CA ASN A 658 -12.27 15.67 4.51
C ASN A 658 -13.76 15.39 4.73
N VAL A 659 -14.18 14.18 4.41
CA VAL A 659 -15.53 13.64 4.63
C VAL A 659 -15.42 12.24 5.18
N LYS A 660 -16.44 11.81 5.90
CA LYS A 660 -16.51 10.48 6.50
C LYS A 660 -16.30 9.39 5.46
N PHE A 661 -15.45 8.40 5.79
CA PHE A 661 -15.21 7.25 4.92
C PHE A 661 -16.52 6.53 4.55
N GLY A 662 -16.65 6.09 3.31
CA GLY A 662 -17.89 5.52 2.77
C GLY A 662 -18.95 6.54 2.36
N LYS A 663 -18.72 7.84 2.56
CA LYS A 663 -19.59 8.91 2.07
C LYS A 663 -18.97 9.58 0.85
N LEU A 664 -19.84 10.03 -0.07
CA LEU A 664 -19.44 10.89 -1.17
C LEU A 664 -19.44 12.35 -0.69
N SER A 665 -18.44 13.10 -1.11
CA SER A 665 -18.39 14.54 -0.90
C SER A 665 -19.58 15.20 -1.62
N GLY A 666 -20.23 16.13 -0.97
CA GLY A 666 -21.20 17.02 -1.64
C GLY A 666 -20.52 18.17 -2.41
N SER A 667 -19.19 18.29 -2.29
CA SER A 667 -18.34 19.27 -2.96
C SER A 667 -17.33 18.55 -3.85
N ASP A 668 -17.16 19.01 -5.04
CA ASP A 668 -16.26 18.52 -6.09
C ASP A 668 -15.01 19.40 -6.26
N GLU A 669 -14.81 20.41 -5.39
CA GLU A 669 -13.63 21.30 -5.39
C GLU A 669 -12.31 20.53 -5.20
N ALA A 670 -12.35 19.41 -4.51
CA ALA A 670 -11.18 18.54 -4.35
C ALA A 670 -10.78 17.87 -5.67
N LEU A 671 -11.75 17.57 -6.55
CA LEU A 671 -11.48 17.07 -7.90
C LEU A 671 -10.90 18.19 -8.77
N ASP A 672 -11.39 19.45 -8.66
CA ASP A 672 -10.80 20.59 -9.34
C ASP A 672 -9.32 20.73 -8.98
N LYS A 673 -9.00 20.58 -7.69
CA LYS A 673 -7.60 20.60 -7.22
C LYS A 673 -6.78 19.48 -7.82
N ALA A 674 -7.26 18.24 -7.80
CA ALA A 674 -6.54 17.10 -8.38
C ALA A 674 -6.22 17.33 -9.86
N ILE A 675 -7.20 17.85 -10.63
CA ILE A 675 -7.01 18.17 -12.04
C ILE A 675 -5.96 19.28 -12.22
N ASN A 676 -6.08 20.37 -11.47
CA ASN A 676 -5.15 21.50 -11.59
C ASN A 676 -3.72 21.12 -11.16
N ASP A 677 -3.56 20.30 -10.13
CA ASP A 677 -2.26 19.79 -9.71
C ASP A 677 -1.63 18.90 -10.79
N ALA A 678 -2.41 18.01 -11.42
CA ALA A 678 -1.93 17.16 -12.51
C ALA A 678 -1.53 17.99 -13.74
N LEU A 679 -2.28 19.03 -14.07
CA LEU A 679 -1.96 19.98 -15.15
C LEU A 679 -0.67 20.75 -14.83
N ALA A 680 -0.52 21.23 -13.62
CA ALA A 680 0.67 21.96 -13.18
C ALA A 680 1.91 21.05 -13.21
N ASP A 681 1.79 19.79 -12.74
CA ASP A 681 2.85 18.79 -12.77
C ASP A 681 3.28 18.45 -14.22
N ALA A 682 2.28 18.39 -15.15
CA ALA A 682 2.52 18.20 -16.58
C ALA A 682 3.04 19.46 -17.32
N GLY A 683 3.06 20.64 -16.69
CA GLY A 683 3.36 21.93 -17.33
C GLY A 683 2.33 22.38 -18.37
N LEU A 684 1.07 21.91 -18.23
CA LEU A 684 -0.04 22.16 -19.15
C LEU A 684 -1.13 23.05 -18.52
N LYS A 685 -2.02 23.53 -19.36
CA LYS A 685 -3.23 24.27 -18.97
C LYS A 685 -4.48 23.47 -19.36
N ALA A 686 -5.63 23.80 -18.80
CA ALA A 686 -6.90 23.20 -19.17
C ALA A 686 -7.21 23.31 -20.68
N SER A 687 -6.74 24.40 -21.34
CA SER A 687 -6.84 24.56 -22.78
C SER A 687 -6.10 23.52 -23.61
N ASP A 688 -5.10 22.86 -23.05
CA ASP A 688 -4.23 21.93 -23.76
C ASP A 688 -4.75 20.48 -23.69
N ILE A 689 -5.80 20.20 -22.91
CA ILE A 689 -6.44 18.89 -22.79
C ILE A 689 -7.47 18.71 -23.88
N ASP A 690 -7.38 17.63 -24.64
CA ASP A 690 -8.24 17.34 -25.80
C ASP A 690 -9.42 16.42 -25.45
N ALA A 691 -9.27 15.57 -24.42
CA ALA A 691 -10.27 14.61 -23.99
C ALA A 691 -10.10 14.27 -22.50
N VAL A 692 -11.13 13.68 -21.92
CA VAL A 692 -11.10 13.13 -20.55
C VAL A 692 -11.46 11.64 -20.60
N CYS A 693 -10.74 10.80 -19.85
CA CYS A 693 -11.19 9.47 -19.45
C CYS A 693 -11.68 9.58 -18.00
N GLY A 694 -13.00 9.47 -17.83
CA GLY A 694 -13.70 9.79 -16.61
C GLY A 694 -13.95 8.59 -15.69
N PHE A 695 -14.77 8.84 -14.67
CA PHE A 695 -15.18 7.82 -13.72
C PHE A 695 -16.70 7.69 -13.55
N ALA A 696 -17.48 8.37 -14.35
CA ALA A 696 -18.94 8.27 -14.34
C ALA A 696 -19.39 6.82 -14.56
N ASN A 697 -20.35 6.35 -13.77
CA ASN A 697 -20.77 4.95 -13.73
C ASN A 697 -22.30 4.75 -13.74
N GLY A 698 -23.04 5.83 -13.93
CA GLY A 698 -24.51 5.83 -13.92
C GLY A 698 -25.14 6.22 -12.59
N PHE A 699 -24.39 6.06 -11.47
CA PHE A 699 -24.86 6.51 -10.17
C PHE A 699 -24.84 8.04 -10.11
N LYS A 700 -26.05 8.63 -10.05
CA LYS A 700 -26.25 10.08 -10.15
C LYS A 700 -25.30 10.91 -9.31
N LYS A 701 -25.06 10.52 -8.07
CA LYS A 701 -24.22 11.29 -7.13
C LYS A 701 -22.76 11.35 -7.60
N ILE A 702 -22.25 10.27 -8.20
CA ILE A 702 -20.88 10.18 -8.72
C ILE A 702 -20.79 10.97 -10.03
N ASP A 703 -21.73 10.76 -10.93
CA ASP A 703 -21.77 11.43 -12.23
C ASP A 703 -21.93 12.96 -12.10
N ASP A 704 -22.67 13.42 -11.10
CA ASP A 704 -22.83 14.87 -10.84
C ASP A 704 -21.54 15.50 -10.31
N ILE A 705 -20.73 14.77 -9.50
CA ILE A 705 -19.42 15.26 -9.03
C ILE A 705 -18.49 15.45 -10.23
N GLU A 706 -18.36 14.44 -11.08
CA GLU A 706 -17.51 14.54 -12.28
C GLU A 706 -17.93 15.69 -13.19
N LYS A 707 -19.20 15.71 -13.56
CA LYS A 707 -19.75 16.74 -14.44
C LYS A 707 -19.52 18.15 -13.87
N GLY A 708 -19.77 18.35 -12.59
CA GLY A 708 -19.61 19.64 -11.92
C GLY A 708 -18.17 20.15 -11.91
N ALA A 709 -17.21 19.28 -11.59
CA ALA A 709 -15.79 19.62 -11.61
C ALA A 709 -15.30 19.92 -13.04
N LEU A 710 -15.64 19.08 -14.01
CA LEU A 710 -15.23 19.29 -15.39
C LEU A 710 -15.81 20.61 -15.97
N GLN A 711 -17.06 20.97 -15.62
CA GLN A 711 -17.66 22.23 -16.02
C GLN A 711 -16.92 23.44 -15.45
N ARG A 712 -16.46 23.40 -14.21
CA ARG A 712 -15.68 24.50 -13.61
C ARG A 712 -14.29 24.63 -14.21
N VAL A 713 -13.60 23.50 -14.44
CA VAL A 713 -12.23 23.49 -14.95
C VAL A 713 -12.17 23.87 -16.43
N PHE A 714 -13.09 23.34 -17.25
CA PHE A 714 -13.02 23.48 -18.72
C PHE A 714 -14.01 24.51 -19.29
N GLY A 715 -15.03 24.93 -18.53
CA GLY A 715 -16.03 25.91 -18.97
C GLY A 715 -16.69 25.49 -20.29
N ASP A 716 -16.83 26.46 -21.23
CA ASP A 716 -17.46 26.24 -22.53
C ASP A 716 -16.77 25.19 -23.41
N LYS A 717 -15.48 24.91 -23.15
CA LYS A 717 -14.74 23.88 -23.90
C LYS A 717 -15.33 22.49 -23.68
N LEU A 718 -15.90 22.23 -22.50
CA LEU A 718 -16.46 20.92 -22.14
C LEU A 718 -17.54 20.46 -23.13
N ALA A 719 -18.35 21.38 -23.69
CA ALA A 719 -19.40 21.05 -24.64
C ALA A 719 -18.91 20.39 -25.95
N SER A 720 -17.64 20.58 -26.30
CA SER A 720 -17.00 19.96 -27.46
C SER A 720 -15.96 18.90 -27.10
N MET A 721 -15.67 18.68 -25.81
CA MET A 721 -14.65 17.76 -25.32
C MET A 721 -15.24 16.35 -25.17
N PRO A 722 -14.65 15.30 -25.77
CA PRO A 722 -15.11 13.94 -25.57
C PRO A 722 -14.74 13.45 -24.17
N LEU A 723 -15.71 12.83 -23.48
CA LEU A 723 -15.56 12.12 -22.22
C LEU A 723 -15.71 10.63 -22.50
N PHE A 724 -14.66 9.87 -22.31
CA PHE A 724 -14.62 8.41 -22.46
C PHE A 724 -14.86 7.74 -21.11
N GLU A 725 -15.86 6.85 -21.06
CA GLU A 725 -16.33 6.21 -19.82
C GLU A 725 -16.26 4.69 -19.93
N VAL A 726 -15.16 4.10 -19.46
CA VAL A 726 -14.92 2.65 -19.54
C VAL A 726 -16.00 1.83 -18.82
N LYS A 727 -16.58 2.39 -17.76
CA LYS A 727 -17.60 1.73 -16.93
C LYS A 727 -18.94 1.52 -17.64
N GLU A 728 -19.17 2.19 -18.75
CA GLU A 728 -20.29 1.90 -19.65
C GLU A 728 -20.33 0.42 -20.09
N ARG A 729 -19.14 -0.20 -20.17
CA ARG A 729 -18.96 -1.52 -20.78
C ARG A 729 -18.46 -2.57 -19.79
N THR A 730 -17.79 -2.15 -18.74
CA THR A 730 -17.16 -3.07 -17.77
C THR A 730 -17.77 -3.00 -16.36
N GLY A 731 -18.69 -2.05 -16.14
CA GLY A 731 -19.18 -1.76 -14.79
C GLY A 731 -18.12 -1.11 -13.91
N GLU A 732 -18.43 -0.93 -12.64
CA GLU A 732 -17.54 -0.38 -11.62
C GLU A 732 -16.56 -1.46 -11.13
N GLY A 733 -15.41 -1.56 -11.76
CA GLY A 733 -14.31 -2.45 -11.41
C GLY A 733 -13.29 -1.80 -10.46
N ARG A 734 -13.66 -0.71 -9.80
CA ARG A 734 -12.90 0.00 -8.77
C ARG A 734 -11.49 0.36 -9.25
N ALA A 735 -10.41 -0.11 -8.57
CA ALA A 735 -9.04 0.19 -8.98
C ALA A 735 -8.72 -0.31 -10.40
N GLY A 736 -9.28 -1.44 -10.81
CA GLY A 736 -9.17 -1.96 -12.18
C GLY A 736 -9.77 -1.03 -13.24
N SER A 737 -10.89 -0.36 -12.93
CA SER A 737 -11.49 0.63 -13.84
C SER A 737 -10.63 1.87 -14.01
N ALA A 738 -9.95 2.34 -12.96
CA ALA A 738 -9.09 3.52 -13.03
C ALA A 738 -7.88 3.29 -13.96
N THR A 739 -7.23 2.13 -13.86
CA THR A 739 -6.13 1.76 -14.78
C THR A 739 -6.62 1.38 -16.16
N LEU A 740 -7.86 0.87 -16.31
CA LEU A 740 -8.47 0.63 -17.62
C LEU A 740 -8.69 1.95 -18.37
N ALA A 741 -9.19 2.97 -17.68
CA ALA A 741 -9.35 4.31 -18.26
C ALA A 741 -8.01 4.90 -18.73
N ALA A 742 -6.93 4.71 -17.96
CA ALA A 742 -5.59 5.11 -18.36
C ALA A 742 -5.06 4.29 -19.56
N SER A 743 -5.35 2.99 -19.61
CA SER A 743 -4.99 2.15 -20.78
C SER A 743 -5.75 2.55 -22.03
N GLU A 744 -7.04 2.90 -21.92
CA GLU A 744 -7.83 3.40 -23.03
C GLU A 744 -7.29 4.75 -23.53
N ALA A 745 -6.93 5.66 -22.63
CA ALA A 745 -6.27 6.90 -23.00
C ALA A 745 -4.97 6.66 -23.80
N ALA A 746 -4.14 5.69 -23.36
CA ALA A 746 -2.90 5.33 -24.06
C ALA A 746 -3.18 4.74 -25.45
N MET A 747 -4.20 3.90 -25.60
CA MET A 747 -4.61 3.33 -26.91
C MET A 747 -5.17 4.40 -27.86
N LEU A 748 -5.95 5.36 -27.35
CA LEU A 748 -6.44 6.51 -28.14
C LEU A 748 -5.28 7.41 -28.58
N LEU A 749 -4.35 7.74 -27.70
CA LEU A 749 -3.19 8.57 -28.04
C LEU A 749 -2.28 7.90 -29.06
N SER A 750 -2.02 6.62 -28.95
CA SER A 750 -1.20 5.86 -29.91
C SER A 750 -1.88 5.60 -31.24
N GLY A 751 -3.21 5.70 -31.31
CA GLY A 751 -4.02 5.36 -32.48
C GLY A 751 -4.32 3.87 -32.62
N GLU A 752 -4.01 3.03 -31.63
CA GLU A 752 -4.46 1.62 -31.61
C GLU A 752 -5.98 1.50 -31.48
N LEU A 753 -6.59 2.44 -30.77
CA LEU A 753 -8.03 2.65 -30.74
C LEU A 753 -8.33 3.92 -31.54
N GLU A 754 -8.87 3.75 -32.76
CA GLU A 754 -9.09 4.85 -33.70
C GLU A 754 -10.29 5.74 -33.34
N SER A 755 -11.28 5.18 -32.64
CA SER A 755 -12.45 5.90 -32.14
C SER A 755 -13.15 5.10 -31.06
N ASP A 756 -13.87 5.77 -30.17
CA ASP A 756 -14.76 5.13 -29.21
C ASP A 756 -16.01 5.97 -28.94
N ASN A 757 -17.00 5.36 -28.24
CA ASN A 757 -18.16 6.10 -27.77
C ASN A 757 -17.73 7.08 -26.69
N ALA A 758 -18.11 8.33 -26.85
CA ALA A 758 -17.83 9.40 -25.91
C ALA A 758 -19.09 10.17 -25.53
N TYR A 759 -19.11 10.67 -24.32
CA TYR A 759 -20.15 11.56 -23.80
C TYR A 759 -19.73 13.02 -23.98
N PHE A 760 -20.73 13.89 -24.18
CA PHE A 760 -20.53 15.33 -24.33
C PHE A 760 -21.52 16.06 -23.41
N VAL A 761 -21.01 16.91 -22.56
CA VAL A 761 -21.81 17.68 -21.59
C VAL A 761 -22.03 19.09 -22.12
N ALA A 762 -23.24 19.40 -22.51
CA ALA A 762 -23.60 20.73 -22.99
C ALA A 762 -23.65 21.75 -21.85
N ASN A 763 -23.60 23.07 -22.18
CA ASN A 763 -23.62 24.17 -21.21
C ASN A 763 -24.88 24.22 -20.33
N ASP A 764 -26.00 23.63 -20.80
CA ASP A 764 -27.22 23.47 -20.00
C ASP A 764 -27.23 22.22 -19.11
N GLY A 765 -26.09 21.46 -19.08
CA GLY A 765 -25.92 20.25 -18.31
C GLY A 765 -26.54 18.98 -18.94
N SER A 766 -27.15 19.08 -20.14
CA SER A 766 -27.61 17.91 -20.86
C SER A 766 -26.42 17.08 -21.38
N VAL A 767 -26.58 15.76 -21.44
CA VAL A 767 -25.54 14.84 -21.87
C VAL A 767 -26.00 14.08 -23.10
N SER A 768 -25.13 14.02 -24.10
CA SER A 768 -25.32 13.21 -25.31
C SER A 768 -24.13 12.30 -25.54
N SER A 769 -24.32 11.18 -26.24
CA SER A 769 -23.23 10.28 -26.61
C SER A 769 -23.13 10.08 -28.10
N LYS A 770 -21.91 9.97 -28.61
CA LYS A 770 -21.61 9.67 -30.03
C LYS A 770 -20.17 9.16 -30.15
N GLN A 771 -19.89 8.54 -31.30
CA GLN A 771 -18.53 8.15 -31.65
C GLN A 771 -17.62 9.40 -31.74
N ALA A 772 -16.47 9.35 -31.05
CA ALA A 772 -15.42 10.35 -31.11
C ALA A 772 -14.13 9.72 -31.66
N ALA A 773 -13.50 10.42 -32.62
CA ALA A 773 -12.27 9.95 -33.23
C ALA A 773 -11.06 10.27 -32.34
N ALA A 774 -10.10 9.34 -32.30
CA ALA A 774 -8.82 9.54 -31.63
C ALA A 774 -7.87 10.46 -32.42
N ALA A 775 -8.12 10.62 -33.72
CA ALA A 775 -7.29 11.46 -34.57
C ALA A 775 -7.25 12.91 -34.09
N GLY A 776 -6.05 13.41 -33.83
CA GLY A 776 -5.83 14.79 -33.36
C GLY A 776 -5.71 14.94 -31.84
N LEU A 777 -6.03 13.91 -31.03
CA LEU A 777 -5.81 13.95 -29.58
C LEU A 777 -4.30 13.98 -29.29
N LYS A 778 -3.90 14.89 -28.41
CA LYS A 778 -2.51 15.07 -27.96
C LYS A 778 -2.36 14.83 -26.48
N ASN A 779 -3.30 15.34 -25.68
CA ASN A 779 -3.29 15.22 -24.24
C ASN A 779 -4.65 14.76 -23.73
N ILE A 780 -4.65 13.73 -22.91
CA ILE A 780 -5.86 13.16 -22.28
C ILE A 780 -5.69 13.25 -20.77
N LEU A 781 -6.69 13.79 -20.09
CA LEU A 781 -6.81 13.80 -18.65
C LEU A 781 -7.54 12.53 -18.22
N ILE A 782 -7.00 11.80 -17.27
CA ILE A 782 -7.61 10.63 -16.63
C ILE A 782 -7.93 11.01 -15.18
N ILE A 783 -9.16 10.76 -14.74
CA ILE A 783 -9.61 11.10 -13.38
C ILE A 783 -10.22 9.89 -12.68
N SER A 784 -10.11 9.86 -11.34
CA SER A 784 -10.71 8.83 -10.50
C SER A 784 -11.07 9.38 -9.11
N PHE A 785 -11.92 8.65 -8.39
CA PHE A 785 -12.43 9.04 -7.08
C PHE A 785 -12.38 7.89 -6.07
N ALA A 786 -12.47 8.24 -4.78
CA ALA A 786 -12.79 7.31 -3.71
C ALA A 786 -13.83 7.91 -2.76
N ALA A 787 -14.67 7.05 -2.20
CA ALA A 787 -15.55 7.43 -1.09
C ALA A 787 -14.68 7.84 0.12
N GLY A 788 -15.03 8.97 0.77
CA GLY A 788 -14.15 9.62 1.76
C GLY A 788 -13.51 10.91 1.22
N GLY A 789 -13.88 11.32 -0.01
CA GLY A 789 -13.58 12.61 -0.60
C GLY A 789 -12.20 12.76 -1.24
N SER A 790 -11.53 11.66 -1.58
CA SER A 790 -10.26 11.67 -2.31
C SER A 790 -10.46 11.56 -3.82
N TYR A 791 -9.65 12.27 -4.57
CA TYR A 791 -9.63 12.29 -6.04
C TYR A 791 -8.20 12.29 -6.55
N SER A 792 -7.98 11.61 -7.66
CA SER A 792 -6.70 11.62 -8.37
C SER A 792 -6.90 11.93 -9.85
N ALA A 793 -5.89 12.57 -10.43
CA ALA A 793 -5.83 12.90 -11.84
C ALA A 793 -4.44 12.60 -12.40
N VAL A 794 -4.40 12.05 -13.62
CA VAL A 794 -3.16 11.81 -14.37
C VAL A 794 -3.34 12.41 -15.77
N VAL A 795 -2.28 12.98 -16.32
CA VAL A 795 -2.26 13.46 -17.70
C VAL A 795 -1.36 12.57 -18.53
N PHE A 796 -1.91 11.99 -19.59
CA PHE A 796 -1.14 11.31 -20.63
C PHE A 796 -1.06 12.20 -21.87
N GLY A 797 0.12 12.22 -22.56
CA GLY A 797 0.33 12.99 -23.77
C GLY A 797 1.29 12.35 -24.77
N LYS A 798 1.36 12.90 -26.00
CA LYS A 798 2.24 12.46 -27.09
C LYS A 798 3.66 12.98 -26.94
#